data_52f904c706ef97f4cfbb1dfd11af4aed
#
_entry.id   52f904c706ef97f4cfbb1dfd11af4aed
#
_cell.length_a   1.000
_cell.length_b   1.000
_cell.length_c   1.000
_cell.angle_alpha   90.00
_cell.angle_beta   90.00
_cell.angle_gamma   90.00
#
_symmetry.space_group_name_H-M   'P 1'
#
loop_
_entity.id
_entity.type
_entity.pdbx_description
1 polymer ?
#
loop_
_entity_poly.entity_id
_entity_poly.type
_entity_poly.pdbx_seq_one_letter_code
_entity_poly.pdbx_strand_id
1 'polypeptide(L)'
;MDFSNTIRSKLLPALAAFALFFVVSAAYFAPQFRGEALPQHDVIQYEGMAKDISDMRAATGEDPQWTGGMFGGMPAYLINVAYPAQLVKRTVGQVVKIIDTPAGFLFFAMVSMWLMLLIVGINPWVGIVAALAYGLSTYFLLIIGAGHVTKMWALVYAPLMMSGAWMTLRGNVWCGAALTGLAASLEIGANHPQITYYFLVAMAAFWISEGILSFREGRLRDFSLRTAALVAAGILAVGSNFSPLWYTARHSKETIRGGSELAATAETSKNGLALDYATAWSYGKAETLNLLVPDFMGRESGTTFPADGQTAAVLNDYGLRGATQQLSAYWGTQPYTGGPTYLGAAAVFLAALGIALARGRNKWWIIAACVVMILLAWGRNLMGFTEFAFKYLPGYNKFRTVSMTLVVVQWAVPLLGALALMRLWKGEIPRERLLRALAWAAGITGGACLLLAVAGGSLFDFGRAESADYMTDTFRHIFESNNMRSYIHRGMDIESAEATADAMAADRAAMMRADAWRSLVMILLAAGGVALFALRRINRYVLTGLLAGVMLLDLVPVDLRFLSSENFVSPRRNQVTASAADKAIMQDKDPGYRVLNLTVSPFNDATTSYFHRSVGGYHGAKLARYQDLIDRYLSNADDGVLDMLNTRYLIVPGKEGQPEAQRRTTAFGAAWFVDSVIYAPSAQAEIDLLGKTDLRTTAVVSGQNPAKSASRPMPLGIYASARIELTEYRPNYLKYEYTLPEEAVAVFSEIFYDQGWKAYVDGEESPYFRADYVLRAMTLPAGTHTVEWRFRAPGWTAVEGVTLAASLAILLGAVAALVYCFRKRTEKEK
;
A
#
# COMPACT_ATOMS: atom_id res chain seq x y z
N MET A 1 -22.45 15.90 -41.65
CA MET A 1 -21.27 16.32 -40.82
C MET A 1 -20.03 16.20 -41.64
N ASP A 2 -19.24 17.26 -41.72
CA ASP A 2 -18.01 17.26 -42.50
C ASP A 2 -17.00 16.33 -41.78
N PHE A 3 -16.60 15.23 -42.44
CA PHE A 3 -15.65 14.23 -41.94
C PHE A 3 -14.33 14.87 -41.49
N SER A 4 -13.89 15.91 -42.21
CA SER A 4 -12.73 16.74 -41.91
C SER A 4 -12.85 17.45 -40.53
N ASN A 5 -14.02 17.97 -40.17
CA ASN A 5 -14.28 18.65 -38.92
C ASN A 5 -14.29 17.67 -37.72
N THR A 6 -14.79 16.46 -37.90
CA THR A 6 -14.78 15.42 -36.87
C THR A 6 -13.37 14.92 -36.58
N ILE A 7 -12.55 14.73 -37.61
CA ILE A 7 -11.13 14.37 -37.45
C ILE A 7 -10.38 15.46 -36.68
N ARG A 8 -10.48 16.73 -37.12
CA ARG A 8 -9.75 17.83 -36.49
C ARG A 8 -10.18 18.14 -35.07
N SER A 9 -11.47 18.03 -34.75
CA SER A 9 -11.98 18.45 -33.44
C SER A 9 -11.94 17.35 -32.36
N LYS A 10 -11.95 16.05 -32.75
CA LYS A 10 -12.05 14.95 -31.81
C LYS A 10 -10.93 13.94 -31.91
N LEU A 11 -10.63 13.47 -33.13
CA LEU A 11 -9.67 12.40 -33.33
C LEU A 11 -8.22 12.88 -33.15
N LEU A 12 -7.86 14.04 -33.73
CA LEU A 12 -6.50 14.58 -33.61
C LEU A 12 -6.07 14.86 -32.15
N PRO A 13 -6.89 15.51 -31.30
CA PRO A 13 -6.51 15.71 -29.90
C PRO A 13 -6.39 14.39 -29.12
N ALA A 14 -7.21 13.39 -29.44
CA ALA A 14 -7.13 12.08 -28.80
C ALA A 14 -5.83 11.36 -29.19
N LEU A 15 -5.52 11.31 -30.47
CA LEU A 15 -4.25 10.72 -30.95
C LEU A 15 -3.04 11.44 -30.36
N ALA A 16 -3.08 12.79 -30.31
CA ALA A 16 -2.01 13.58 -29.71
C ALA A 16 -1.85 13.30 -28.20
N ALA A 17 -2.96 13.15 -27.46
CA ALA A 17 -2.92 12.82 -26.04
C ALA A 17 -2.33 11.43 -25.80
N PHE A 18 -2.84 10.41 -26.50
CA PHE A 18 -2.34 9.05 -26.37
C PHE A 18 -0.86 8.93 -26.76
N ALA A 19 -0.48 9.55 -27.90
CA ALA A 19 0.91 9.55 -28.34
C ALA A 19 1.83 10.23 -27.32
N LEU A 20 1.45 11.41 -26.81
CA LEU A 20 2.23 12.13 -25.82
C LEU A 20 2.36 11.34 -24.52
N PHE A 21 1.27 10.78 -23.99
CA PHE A 21 1.29 10.01 -22.76
C PHE A 21 2.14 8.74 -22.91
N PHE A 22 2.07 8.08 -24.07
CA PHE A 22 2.92 6.93 -24.37
C PHE A 22 4.39 7.33 -24.44
N VAL A 23 4.71 8.41 -25.19
CA VAL A 23 6.10 8.91 -25.32
C VAL A 23 6.67 9.31 -23.96
N VAL A 24 5.91 10.03 -23.12
CA VAL A 24 6.34 10.41 -21.77
C VAL A 24 6.59 9.17 -20.91
N SER A 25 5.68 8.21 -20.91
CA SER A 25 5.83 6.98 -20.13
C SER A 25 6.98 6.10 -20.62
N ALA A 26 7.12 5.96 -21.95
CA ALA A 26 8.18 5.17 -22.55
C ALA A 26 9.56 5.83 -22.40
N ALA A 27 9.65 7.15 -22.48
CA ALA A 27 10.90 7.87 -22.26
C ALA A 27 11.33 7.80 -20.79
N TYR A 28 10.38 7.96 -19.85
CA TYR A 28 10.68 7.87 -18.42
C TYR A 28 11.15 6.48 -18.02
N PHE A 29 10.49 5.44 -18.51
CA PHE A 29 10.79 4.03 -18.26
C PHE A 29 11.55 3.36 -19.41
N ALA A 30 12.42 4.11 -20.12
CA ALA A 30 13.20 3.59 -21.25
C ALA A 30 14.00 2.31 -20.92
N PRO A 31 14.58 2.11 -19.71
CA PRO A 31 15.26 0.88 -19.37
C PRO A 31 14.38 -0.38 -19.46
N GLN A 32 13.09 -0.27 -19.08
CA GLN A 32 12.14 -1.38 -19.21
C GLN A 32 12.04 -1.88 -20.66
N PHE A 33 12.01 -0.96 -21.63
CA PHE A 33 11.92 -1.32 -23.06
C PHE A 33 13.24 -1.86 -23.63
N ARG A 34 14.35 -1.74 -22.87
CA ARG A 34 15.63 -2.41 -23.14
C ARG A 34 15.74 -3.78 -22.46
N GLY A 35 14.68 -4.21 -21.76
CA GLY A 35 14.63 -5.48 -21.03
C GLY A 35 15.27 -5.43 -19.64
N GLU A 36 15.52 -4.24 -19.09
CA GLU A 36 15.97 -4.08 -17.71
C GLU A 36 14.77 -4.15 -16.74
N ALA A 37 15.02 -4.61 -15.52
CA ALA A 37 14.01 -4.74 -14.47
C ALA A 37 14.20 -3.67 -13.39
N LEU A 38 13.09 -3.17 -12.86
CA LEU A 38 13.08 -2.30 -11.68
C LEU A 38 12.98 -3.19 -10.44
N PRO A 39 14.01 -3.25 -9.56
CA PRO A 39 13.91 -3.92 -8.28
C PRO A 39 12.90 -3.17 -7.40
N GLN A 40 11.82 -3.85 -7.04
CA GLN A 40 10.75 -3.28 -6.22
C GLN A 40 10.60 -4.13 -4.97
N HIS A 41 10.86 -3.54 -3.81
CA HIS A 41 10.87 -4.26 -2.54
C HIS A 41 9.58 -5.08 -2.33
N ASP A 42 8.41 -4.44 -2.45
CA ASP A 42 7.13 -5.13 -2.22
C ASP A 42 6.84 -6.23 -3.26
N VAL A 43 7.37 -6.12 -4.49
CA VAL A 43 7.23 -7.17 -5.51
C VAL A 43 8.08 -8.38 -5.14
N ILE A 44 9.32 -8.17 -4.69
CA ILE A 44 10.21 -9.26 -4.21
C ILE A 44 9.58 -9.96 -3.01
N GLN A 45 9.04 -9.20 -2.05
CA GLN A 45 8.32 -9.78 -0.91
C GLN A 45 7.08 -10.57 -1.36
N TYR A 46 6.31 -10.03 -2.31
CA TYR A 46 5.16 -10.72 -2.88
C TYR A 46 5.55 -12.04 -3.57
N GLU A 47 6.65 -12.08 -4.31
CA GLU A 47 7.13 -13.31 -4.95
C GLU A 47 7.43 -14.40 -3.92
N GLY A 48 8.09 -14.05 -2.80
CA GLY A 48 8.30 -14.97 -1.68
C GLY A 48 6.99 -15.46 -1.06
N MET A 49 6.06 -14.54 -0.76
CA MET A 49 4.75 -14.89 -0.20
C MET A 49 3.94 -15.81 -1.10
N ALA A 50 4.01 -15.60 -2.41
CA ALA A 50 3.18 -16.27 -3.41
C ALA A 50 3.80 -17.56 -3.96
N LYS A 51 5.07 -17.86 -3.65
CA LYS A 51 5.84 -18.93 -4.29
C LYS A 51 5.19 -20.31 -4.15
N ASP A 52 4.84 -20.69 -2.93
CA ASP A 52 4.18 -21.97 -2.60
C ASP A 52 2.87 -22.15 -3.40
N ILE A 53 2.06 -21.09 -3.48
CA ILE A 53 0.79 -21.05 -4.23
C ILE A 53 1.05 -21.14 -5.74
N SER A 54 2.02 -20.38 -6.23
CA SER A 54 2.35 -20.30 -7.66
C SER A 54 2.93 -21.62 -8.17
N ASP A 55 3.78 -22.27 -7.39
CA ASP A 55 4.38 -23.55 -7.72
C ASP A 55 3.32 -24.65 -7.79
N MET A 56 2.40 -24.69 -6.83
CA MET A 56 1.31 -25.67 -6.87
C MET A 56 0.40 -25.44 -8.08
N ARG A 57 0.04 -24.19 -8.36
CA ARG A 57 -0.77 -23.83 -9.53
C ARG A 57 -0.09 -24.24 -10.83
N ALA A 58 1.21 -24.05 -10.94
CA ALA A 58 1.99 -24.45 -12.11
C ALA A 58 2.09 -25.97 -12.26
N ALA A 59 2.24 -26.70 -11.15
CA ALA A 59 2.41 -28.16 -11.15
C ALA A 59 1.08 -28.92 -11.36
N THR A 60 -0.03 -28.42 -10.81
CA THR A 60 -1.30 -29.18 -10.75
C THR A 60 -2.48 -28.49 -11.44
N GLY A 61 -2.38 -27.19 -11.74
CA GLY A 61 -3.51 -26.38 -12.18
C GLY A 61 -4.49 -26.01 -11.07
N GLU A 62 -4.31 -26.52 -9.85
CA GLU A 62 -5.13 -26.16 -8.69
C GLU A 62 -4.70 -24.82 -8.09
N ASP A 63 -5.67 -24.09 -7.52
CA ASP A 63 -5.43 -22.80 -6.89
C ASP A 63 -5.63 -22.89 -5.37
N PRO A 64 -4.55 -23.08 -4.60
CA PRO A 64 -4.65 -23.26 -3.16
C PRO A 64 -5.11 -21.96 -2.49
N GLN A 65 -5.94 -22.11 -1.45
CA GLN A 65 -6.48 -21.00 -0.66
C GLN A 65 -5.78 -20.86 0.69
N TRP A 66 -4.78 -21.70 0.93
CA TRP A 66 -3.89 -21.69 2.08
C TRP A 66 -2.44 -21.71 1.61
N THR A 67 -1.53 -21.16 2.37
CA THR A 67 -0.08 -21.30 2.18
C THR A 67 0.59 -21.72 3.48
N GLY A 68 1.57 -22.61 3.38
CA GLY A 68 2.49 -22.95 4.48
C GLY A 68 3.82 -22.24 4.38
N GLY A 69 4.01 -21.39 3.37
CA GLY A 69 5.28 -20.75 3.06
C GLY A 69 5.76 -19.75 4.11
N MET A 70 4.87 -19.16 4.90
CA MET A 70 5.25 -18.18 5.93
C MET A 70 4.38 -18.28 7.19
N PHE A 71 4.92 -17.79 8.33
CA PHE A 71 4.25 -17.80 9.65
C PHE A 71 3.72 -19.17 10.07
N GLY A 72 4.39 -20.24 9.63
CA GLY A 72 3.94 -21.62 9.86
C GLY A 72 2.66 -22.01 9.11
N GLY A 73 1.99 -21.08 8.46
CA GLY A 73 0.78 -21.27 7.66
C GLY A 73 -0.28 -20.20 7.87
N MET A 74 -0.93 -19.76 6.79
CA MET A 74 -2.01 -18.78 6.83
C MET A 74 -2.91 -18.86 5.59
N PRO A 75 -4.17 -18.32 5.65
CA PRO A 75 -5.01 -18.20 4.47
C PRO A 75 -4.36 -17.34 3.38
N ALA A 76 -4.46 -17.78 2.13
CA ALA A 76 -3.86 -17.12 0.98
C ALA A 76 -4.72 -15.99 0.36
N TYR A 77 -5.87 -15.65 0.95
CA TYR A 77 -6.88 -14.76 0.41
C TYR A 77 -6.38 -13.38 -0.03
N LEU A 78 -5.39 -12.85 0.69
CA LEU A 78 -4.79 -11.54 0.42
C LEU A 78 -3.40 -11.64 -0.25
N ILE A 79 -3.00 -12.83 -0.68
CA ILE A 79 -1.71 -13.06 -1.32
C ILE A 79 -1.92 -13.28 -2.82
N ASN A 80 -2.28 -14.48 -3.24
CA ASN A 80 -2.33 -14.86 -4.65
C ASN A 80 -3.44 -15.87 -4.99
N VAL A 81 -4.60 -15.79 -4.35
CA VAL A 81 -5.77 -16.62 -4.72
C VAL A 81 -6.38 -16.07 -6.01
N ALA A 82 -6.62 -16.95 -6.98
CA ALA A 82 -7.39 -16.59 -8.15
C ALA A 82 -8.89 -16.61 -7.84
N TYR A 83 -9.56 -15.52 -8.21
CA TYR A 83 -11.02 -15.41 -8.13
C TYR A 83 -11.59 -15.43 -9.55
N PRO A 84 -11.93 -16.60 -10.11
CA PRO A 84 -12.30 -16.74 -11.52
C PRO A 84 -13.56 -15.97 -11.92
N ALA A 85 -14.45 -15.71 -10.97
CA ALA A 85 -15.70 -14.99 -11.19
C ALA A 85 -15.53 -13.46 -11.28
N GLN A 86 -14.35 -12.90 -10.98
CA GLN A 86 -14.06 -11.47 -11.19
C GLN A 86 -13.89 -11.13 -12.68
N LEU A 87 -14.93 -11.31 -13.49
CA LEU A 87 -14.85 -11.16 -14.95
C LEU A 87 -14.47 -9.74 -15.37
N VAL A 88 -14.95 -8.70 -14.67
CA VAL A 88 -14.62 -7.30 -14.98
C VAL A 88 -13.12 -7.08 -14.90
N LYS A 89 -12.50 -7.46 -13.77
CA LYS A 89 -11.06 -7.35 -13.54
C LYS A 89 -10.26 -8.15 -14.57
N ARG A 90 -10.69 -9.38 -14.86
CA ARG A 90 -10.00 -10.27 -15.80
C ARG A 90 -10.06 -9.74 -17.24
N THR A 91 -11.21 -9.22 -17.67
CA THR A 91 -11.38 -8.70 -19.04
C THR A 91 -10.56 -7.44 -19.25
N VAL A 92 -10.67 -6.45 -18.34
CA VAL A 92 -9.90 -5.21 -18.45
C VAL A 92 -8.41 -5.45 -18.18
N GLY A 93 -8.09 -6.42 -17.31
CA GLY A 93 -6.71 -6.84 -17.06
C GLY A 93 -5.95 -7.29 -18.31
N GLN A 94 -6.64 -7.86 -19.32
CA GLN A 94 -6.00 -8.18 -20.62
C GLN A 94 -5.71 -6.91 -21.43
N VAL A 95 -6.57 -5.90 -21.35
CA VAL A 95 -6.37 -4.62 -22.07
C VAL A 95 -5.20 -3.83 -21.51
N VAL A 96 -5.10 -3.74 -20.19
CA VAL A 96 -4.03 -2.96 -19.56
C VAL A 96 -2.65 -3.63 -19.64
N LYS A 97 -2.59 -4.92 -19.94
CA LYS A 97 -1.33 -5.64 -20.23
C LYS A 97 -0.68 -5.30 -21.57
N ILE A 98 -1.35 -4.49 -22.42
CA ILE A 98 -0.77 -4.03 -23.71
C ILE A 98 0.52 -3.21 -23.47
N ILE A 99 0.60 -2.52 -22.35
CA ILE A 99 1.81 -1.83 -21.90
C ILE A 99 2.16 -2.40 -20.54
N ASP A 100 3.31 -3.08 -20.46
CA ASP A 100 3.78 -3.66 -19.21
C ASP A 100 4.08 -2.58 -18.16
N THR A 101 3.96 -2.97 -16.89
CA THR A 101 4.35 -2.13 -15.76
C THR A 101 5.89 -2.14 -15.58
N PRO A 102 6.49 -1.05 -15.13
CA PRO A 102 5.89 0.17 -14.56
C PRO A 102 5.41 1.24 -15.56
N ALA A 103 5.85 1.26 -16.82
CA ALA A 103 5.43 2.26 -17.80
C ALA A 103 3.91 2.31 -17.99
N GLY A 104 3.24 1.15 -17.97
CA GLY A 104 1.78 1.03 -18.06
C GLY A 104 1.05 1.79 -16.96
N PHE A 105 1.56 1.82 -15.74
CA PHE A 105 0.94 2.60 -14.64
C PHE A 105 0.86 4.09 -14.97
N LEU A 106 1.97 4.67 -15.39
CA LEU A 106 2.06 6.09 -15.69
C LEU A 106 1.18 6.44 -16.89
N PHE A 107 1.23 5.64 -17.95
CA PHE A 107 0.39 5.81 -19.14
C PHE A 107 -1.11 5.79 -18.79
N PHE A 108 -1.57 4.73 -18.11
CA PHE A 108 -3.00 4.56 -17.81
C PHE A 108 -3.50 5.57 -16.77
N ALA A 109 -2.64 6.07 -15.85
CA ALA A 109 -3.01 7.16 -14.95
C ALA A 109 -3.32 8.45 -15.72
N MET A 110 -2.45 8.83 -16.67
CA MET A 110 -2.68 10.00 -17.53
C MET A 110 -3.92 9.83 -18.42
N VAL A 111 -4.10 8.66 -19.03
CA VAL A 111 -5.27 8.35 -19.86
C VAL A 111 -6.55 8.41 -19.04
N SER A 112 -6.59 7.83 -17.87
CA SER A 112 -7.76 7.81 -16.98
C SER A 112 -8.16 9.23 -16.56
N MET A 113 -7.21 10.05 -16.13
CA MET A 113 -7.45 11.45 -15.79
C MET A 113 -7.94 12.24 -17.01
N TRP A 114 -7.33 12.06 -18.16
CA TRP A 114 -7.74 12.72 -19.39
C TRP A 114 -9.17 12.35 -19.81
N LEU A 115 -9.53 11.06 -19.76
CA LEU A 115 -10.90 10.58 -20.05
C LEU A 115 -11.92 11.17 -19.06
N MET A 116 -11.59 11.19 -17.77
CA MET A 116 -12.41 11.85 -16.77
C MET A 116 -12.68 13.30 -17.14
N LEU A 117 -11.64 14.06 -17.50
CA LEU A 117 -11.75 15.48 -17.85
C LEU A 117 -12.63 15.69 -19.07
N LEU A 118 -12.58 14.81 -20.09
CA LEU A 118 -13.50 14.84 -21.23
C LEU A 118 -14.95 14.65 -20.80
N ILE A 119 -15.21 13.70 -19.90
CA ILE A 119 -16.56 13.42 -19.37
C ILE A 119 -17.09 14.61 -18.57
N VAL A 120 -16.24 15.29 -17.83
CA VAL A 120 -16.57 16.52 -17.08
C VAL A 120 -16.80 17.72 -18.03
N GLY A 121 -16.45 17.60 -19.31
CA GLY A 121 -16.65 18.63 -20.34
C GLY A 121 -15.47 19.57 -20.55
N ILE A 122 -14.28 19.13 -20.14
CA ILE A 122 -13.01 19.84 -20.40
C ILE A 122 -12.56 19.59 -21.84
N ASN A 123 -12.03 20.64 -22.47
CA ASN A 123 -11.49 20.53 -23.83
C ASN A 123 -10.31 19.53 -23.85
N PRO A 124 -10.20 18.64 -24.88
CA PRO A 124 -9.16 17.62 -24.94
C PRO A 124 -7.72 18.15 -24.80
N TRP A 125 -7.41 19.30 -25.40
CA TRP A 125 -6.09 19.92 -25.30
C TRP A 125 -5.77 20.42 -23.89
N VAL A 126 -6.75 21.01 -23.23
CA VAL A 126 -6.65 21.42 -21.81
C VAL A 126 -6.48 20.19 -20.93
N GLY A 127 -7.20 19.12 -21.25
CA GLY A 127 -7.13 17.84 -20.53
C GLY A 127 -5.72 17.24 -20.50
N ILE A 128 -4.93 17.44 -21.56
CA ILE A 128 -3.53 16.96 -21.61
C ILE A 128 -2.69 17.59 -20.49
N VAL A 129 -2.79 18.91 -20.26
CA VAL A 129 -2.03 19.61 -19.22
C VAL A 129 -2.31 19.04 -17.84
N ALA A 130 -3.60 18.84 -17.52
CA ALA A 130 -4.00 18.32 -16.21
C ALA A 130 -3.71 16.82 -16.05
N ALA A 131 -3.77 16.04 -17.14
CA ALA A 131 -3.40 14.63 -17.12
C ALA A 131 -1.91 14.43 -16.87
N LEU A 132 -1.03 15.26 -17.48
CA LEU A 132 0.39 15.27 -17.17
C LEU A 132 0.65 15.64 -15.70
N ALA A 133 -0.01 16.68 -15.18
CA ALA A 133 0.10 17.09 -13.78
C ALA A 133 -0.35 15.98 -12.80
N TYR A 134 -1.36 15.19 -13.17
CA TYR A 134 -1.80 14.04 -12.36
C TYR A 134 -0.79 12.90 -12.41
N GLY A 135 -0.47 12.40 -13.61
CA GLY A 135 0.35 11.21 -13.78
C GLY A 135 1.80 11.39 -13.34
N LEU A 136 2.35 12.61 -13.49
CA LEU A 136 3.72 12.95 -13.09
C LEU A 136 3.80 13.57 -11.67
N SER A 137 2.74 13.54 -10.85
CA SER A 137 2.93 13.96 -9.47
C SER A 137 3.80 12.93 -8.74
N THR A 138 4.77 13.40 -7.98
CA THR A 138 5.89 12.60 -7.45
C THR A 138 5.45 11.36 -6.69
N TYR A 139 4.31 11.42 -5.99
CA TYR A 139 3.79 10.26 -5.25
C TYR A 139 3.60 9.01 -6.11
N PHE A 140 3.22 9.14 -7.40
CA PHE A 140 3.13 7.97 -8.30
C PHE A 140 4.47 7.29 -8.49
N LEU A 141 5.52 8.08 -8.71
CA LEU A 141 6.86 7.53 -8.96
C LEU A 141 7.43 6.88 -7.69
N LEU A 142 7.16 7.47 -6.52
CA LEU A 142 7.55 6.89 -5.23
C LEU A 142 6.90 5.53 -5.00
N ILE A 143 5.59 5.40 -5.21
CA ILE A 143 4.89 4.12 -4.99
C ILE A 143 5.16 3.11 -6.11
N ILE A 144 5.52 3.54 -7.32
CA ILE A 144 6.03 2.66 -8.38
C ILE A 144 7.39 2.10 -7.95
N GLY A 145 8.31 2.95 -7.52
CA GLY A 145 9.63 2.53 -7.04
C GLY A 145 9.56 1.53 -5.89
N ALA A 146 8.64 1.75 -4.94
CA ALA A 146 8.40 0.84 -3.82
C ALA A 146 7.71 -0.48 -4.20
N GLY A 147 7.07 -0.57 -5.37
CA GLY A 147 6.33 -1.78 -5.80
C GLY A 147 4.89 -1.84 -5.31
N HIS A 148 4.28 -0.72 -4.94
CA HIS A 148 2.91 -0.67 -4.44
C HIS A 148 1.88 -0.83 -5.58
N VAL A 149 1.87 -1.96 -6.26
CA VAL A 149 1.06 -2.29 -7.45
C VAL A 149 -0.44 -2.05 -7.23
N THR A 150 -0.97 -2.48 -6.08
CA THR A 150 -2.39 -2.34 -5.76
C THR A 150 -2.81 -0.87 -5.59
N LYS A 151 -1.96 -0.03 -4.99
CA LYS A 151 -2.18 1.42 -4.90
C LYS A 151 -2.23 2.06 -6.27
N MET A 152 -1.27 1.69 -7.14
CA MET A 152 -1.19 2.26 -8.49
C MET A 152 -2.46 1.98 -9.27
N TRP A 153 -2.93 0.73 -9.31
CA TRP A 153 -4.17 0.41 -10.02
C TRP A 153 -5.40 1.10 -9.45
N ALA A 154 -5.52 1.21 -8.12
CA ALA A 154 -6.60 1.97 -7.49
C ALA A 154 -6.60 3.43 -7.94
N LEU A 155 -5.43 4.09 -7.94
CA LEU A 155 -5.27 5.47 -8.40
C LEU A 155 -5.48 5.63 -9.92
N VAL A 156 -5.11 4.63 -10.72
CA VAL A 156 -5.42 4.62 -12.16
C VAL A 156 -6.93 4.61 -12.40
N TYR A 157 -7.71 3.84 -11.65
CA TYR A 157 -9.15 3.72 -11.87
C TYR A 157 -9.99 4.80 -11.16
N ALA A 158 -9.47 5.43 -10.11
CA ALA A 158 -10.21 6.42 -9.32
C ALA A 158 -10.77 7.61 -10.15
N PRO A 159 -10.05 8.24 -11.12
CA PRO A 159 -10.61 9.29 -11.95
C PRO A 159 -11.82 8.83 -12.77
N LEU A 160 -11.78 7.59 -13.31
CA LEU A 160 -12.91 7.02 -14.05
C LEU A 160 -14.12 6.76 -13.15
N MET A 161 -13.92 6.27 -11.93
CA MET A 161 -14.96 6.09 -10.94
C MET A 161 -15.63 7.44 -10.60
N MET A 162 -14.85 8.49 -10.36
CA MET A 162 -15.36 9.85 -10.11
C MET A 162 -16.09 10.42 -11.32
N SER A 163 -15.65 10.13 -12.54
CA SER A 163 -16.33 10.59 -13.75
C SER A 163 -17.67 9.89 -13.99
N GLY A 164 -17.76 8.60 -13.63
CA GLY A 164 -19.01 7.84 -13.66
C GLY A 164 -20.04 8.45 -12.70
N ALA A 165 -19.66 8.74 -11.47
CA ALA A 165 -20.50 9.43 -10.50
C ALA A 165 -20.92 10.83 -10.97
N TRP A 166 -19.99 11.59 -11.56
CA TRP A 166 -20.30 12.89 -12.17
C TRP A 166 -21.35 12.75 -13.28
N MET A 167 -21.17 11.81 -14.19
CA MET A 167 -22.10 11.58 -15.30
C MET A 167 -23.47 11.09 -14.79
N THR A 168 -23.51 10.25 -13.76
CA THR A 168 -24.76 9.79 -13.13
C THR A 168 -25.55 10.96 -12.55
N LEU A 169 -24.90 11.81 -11.78
CA LEU A 169 -25.57 12.90 -11.05
C LEU A 169 -25.91 14.12 -11.93
N ARG A 170 -25.15 14.38 -12.99
CA ARG A 170 -25.29 15.58 -13.83
C ARG A 170 -25.59 15.34 -15.30
N GLY A 171 -25.27 14.16 -15.79
CA GLY A 171 -25.41 13.82 -17.21
C GLY A 171 -26.47 12.76 -17.46
N ASN A 172 -26.11 11.80 -18.31
CA ASN A 172 -26.94 10.64 -18.60
C ASN A 172 -26.83 9.62 -17.46
N VAL A 173 -27.95 9.37 -16.78
CA VAL A 173 -27.99 8.47 -15.59
C VAL A 173 -27.52 7.06 -15.93
N TRP A 174 -28.00 6.48 -17.02
CA TRP A 174 -27.72 5.08 -17.38
C TRP A 174 -26.26 4.88 -17.80
N CYS A 175 -25.75 5.76 -18.68
CA CYS A 175 -24.35 5.71 -19.08
C CYS A 175 -23.41 6.01 -17.88
N GLY A 176 -23.80 6.95 -17.01
CA GLY A 176 -23.07 7.28 -15.80
C GLY A 176 -23.03 6.12 -14.81
N ALA A 177 -24.18 5.51 -14.51
CA ALA A 177 -24.27 4.36 -13.60
C ALA A 177 -23.47 3.15 -14.11
N ALA A 178 -23.54 2.86 -15.42
CA ALA A 178 -22.76 1.80 -16.04
C ALA A 178 -21.25 2.06 -15.93
N LEU A 179 -20.80 3.30 -16.20
CA LEU A 179 -19.41 3.69 -16.05
C LEU A 179 -18.97 3.64 -14.57
N THR A 180 -19.81 4.09 -13.64
CA THR A 180 -19.54 4.00 -12.20
C THR A 180 -19.37 2.54 -11.79
N GLY A 181 -20.30 1.66 -12.17
CA GLY A 181 -20.25 0.24 -11.83
C GLY A 181 -18.97 -0.44 -12.36
N LEU A 182 -18.63 -0.16 -13.63
CA LEU A 182 -17.42 -0.68 -14.26
C LEU A 182 -16.14 -0.16 -13.58
N ALA A 183 -16.01 1.16 -13.43
CA ALA A 183 -14.82 1.79 -12.89
C ALA A 183 -14.64 1.51 -11.39
N ALA A 184 -15.72 1.55 -10.60
CA ALA A 184 -15.69 1.17 -9.18
C ALA A 184 -15.38 -0.31 -8.99
N SER A 185 -15.88 -1.21 -9.87
CA SER A 185 -15.50 -2.62 -9.85
C SER A 185 -14.01 -2.83 -10.06
N LEU A 186 -13.39 -2.08 -10.97
CA LEU A 186 -11.94 -2.14 -11.23
C LEU A 186 -11.14 -1.54 -10.07
N GLU A 187 -11.59 -0.42 -9.53
CA GLU A 187 -10.93 0.29 -8.44
C GLU A 187 -10.94 -0.57 -7.15
N ILE A 188 -12.10 -1.12 -6.75
CA ILE A 188 -12.21 -2.07 -5.65
C ILE A 188 -11.38 -3.33 -5.95
N GLY A 189 -11.44 -3.83 -7.20
CA GLY A 189 -10.70 -4.99 -7.66
C GLY A 189 -9.18 -4.80 -7.69
N ALA A 190 -8.68 -3.56 -7.62
CA ALA A 190 -7.27 -3.27 -7.38
C ALA A 190 -6.80 -3.71 -5.99
N ASN A 191 -7.74 -3.99 -5.09
CA ASN A 191 -7.51 -4.52 -3.74
C ASN A 191 -6.72 -3.55 -2.83
N HIS A 192 -7.05 -2.25 -2.91
CA HIS A 192 -6.53 -1.25 -1.98
C HIS A 192 -7.67 -0.45 -1.32
N PRO A 193 -8.40 -1.04 -0.35
CA PRO A 193 -9.62 -0.46 0.24
C PRO A 193 -9.44 0.94 0.83
N GLN A 194 -8.23 1.30 1.27
CA GLN A 194 -7.92 2.61 1.84
C GLN A 194 -8.01 3.73 0.78
N ILE A 195 -7.51 3.50 -0.43
CA ILE A 195 -7.65 4.46 -1.55
C ILE A 195 -9.12 4.59 -1.93
N THR A 196 -9.82 3.46 -2.10
CA THR A 196 -11.27 3.43 -2.35
C THR A 196 -12.02 4.29 -1.33
N TYR A 197 -11.72 4.12 -0.05
CA TYR A 197 -12.37 4.86 1.03
C TYR A 197 -12.16 6.38 0.90
N TYR A 198 -10.97 6.84 0.60
CA TYR A 198 -10.68 8.27 0.46
C TYR A 198 -11.40 8.89 -0.74
N PHE A 199 -11.47 8.19 -1.85
CA PHE A 199 -12.25 8.66 -3.00
C PHE A 199 -13.77 8.59 -2.75
N LEU A 200 -14.26 7.66 -1.92
CA LEU A 200 -15.66 7.66 -1.48
C LEU A 200 -15.99 8.88 -0.61
N VAL A 201 -15.07 9.34 0.25
CA VAL A 201 -15.25 10.60 1.01
C VAL A 201 -15.32 11.81 0.05
N ALA A 202 -14.44 11.86 -0.97
CA ALA A 202 -14.52 12.91 -1.99
C ALA A 202 -15.84 12.84 -2.81
N MET A 203 -16.28 11.63 -3.14
CA MET A 203 -17.55 11.40 -3.82
C MET A 203 -18.75 11.83 -2.94
N ALA A 204 -18.70 11.58 -1.64
CA ALA A 204 -19.71 12.03 -0.69
C ALA A 204 -19.80 13.57 -0.64
N ALA A 205 -18.65 14.27 -0.63
CA ALA A 205 -18.61 15.73 -0.70
C ALA A 205 -19.28 16.25 -2.00
N PHE A 206 -19.01 15.59 -3.12
CA PHE A 206 -19.67 15.88 -4.39
C PHE A 206 -21.17 15.60 -4.33
N TRP A 207 -21.59 14.45 -3.84
CA TRP A 207 -22.99 14.05 -3.70
C TRP A 207 -23.78 15.02 -2.79
N ILE A 208 -23.21 15.42 -1.65
CA ILE A 208 -23.81 16.42 -0.74
C ILE A 208 -24.00 17.75 -1.45
N SER A 209 -22.98 18.21 -2.21
CA SER A 209 -23.08 19.44 -3.00
C SER A 209 -24.21 19.39 -4.03
N GLU A 210 -24.42 18.24 -4.68
CA GLU A 210 -25.52 18.05 -5.64
C GLU A 210 -26.89 17.97 -4.94
N GLY A 211 -26.95 17.32 -3.78
CA GLY A 211 -28.15 17.24 -2.96
C GLY A 211 -28.62 18.60 -2.49
N ILE A 212 -27.71 19.43 -1.96
CA ILE A 212 -28.04 20.82 -1.54
C ILE A 212 -28.60 21.63 -2.71
N LEU A 213 -28.01 21.50 -3.89
CA LEU A 213 -28.53 22.23 -5.07
C LEU A 213 -29.90 21.70 -5.47
N SER A 214 -30.06 20.40 -5.59
CA SER A 214 -31.28 19.75 -6.00
C SER A 214 -32.45 20.11 -5.05
N PHE A 215 -32.13 20.22 -3.75
CA PHE A 215 -33.08 20.75 -2.76
C PHE A 215 -33.48 22.21 -3.07
N ARG A 216 -32.49 23.09 -3.30
CA ARG A 216 -32.75 24.51 -3.61
C ARG A 216 -33.49 24.72 -4.92
N GLU A 217 -33.31 23.83 -5.88
CA GLU A 217 -33.93 23.89 -7.21
C GLU A 217 -35.25 23.08 -7.30
N GLY A 218 -35.72 22.47 -6.21
CA GLY A 218 -36.95 21.67 -6.20
C GLY A 218 -36.84 20.35 -6.98
N ARG A 219 -35.63 19.85 -7.27
CA ARG A 219 -35.38 18.66 -8.10
C ARG A 219 -35.03 17.41 -7.30
N LEU A 220 -35.53 17.30 -6.07
CA LEU A 220 -35.19 16.18 -5.17
C LEU A 220 -35.55 14.80 -5.75
N ARG A 221 -36.69 14.69 -6.49
CA ARG A 221 -37.10 13.44 -7.11
C ARG A 221 -36.08 12.95 -8.12
N ASP A 222 -35.55 13.83 -8.98
CA ASP A 222 -34.54 13.51 -9.97
C ASP A 222 -33.22 13.13 -9.28
N PHE A 223 -32.83 13.90 -8.25
CA PHE A 223 -31.64 13.58 -7.44
C PHE A 223 -31.74 12.22 -6.75
N SER A 224 -32.94 11.88 -6.20
CA SER A 224 -33.12 10.56 -5.55
C SER A 224 -32.99 9.41 -6.55
N LEU A 225 -33.56 9.56 -7.77
CA LEU A 225 -33.41 8.55 -8.83
C LEU A 225 -31.95 8.38 -9.27
N ARG A 226 -31.21 9.49 -9.42
CA ARG A 226 -29.78 9.48 -9.75
C ARG A 226 -28.95 8.85 -8.64
N THR A 227 -29.28 9.16 -7.39
CA THR A 227 -28.66 8.55 -6.21
C THR A 227 -28.94 7.04 -6.15
N ALA A 228 -30.17 6.62 -6.40
CA ALA A 228 -30.51 5.20 -6.46
C ALA A 228 -29.71 4.45 -7.56
N ALA A 229 -29.55 5.06 -8.73
CA ALA A 229 -28.74 4.50 -9.81
C ALA A 229 -27.24 4.41 -9.42
N LEU A 230 -26.71 5.44 -8.73
CA LEU A 230 -25.33 5.44 -8.23
C LEU A 230 -25.11 4.36 -7.17
N VAL A 231 -26.06 4.21 -6.23
CA VAL A 231 -26.03 3.17 -5.18
C VAL A 231 -26.11 1.78 -5.82
N ALA A 232 -27.00 1.56 -6.78
CA ALA A 232 -27.11 0.29 -7.49
C ALA A 232 -25.81 -0.08 -8.22
N ALA A 233 -25.18 0.90 -8.89
CA ALA A 233 -23.85 0.71 -9.50
C ALA A 233 -22.77 0.35 -8.46
N GLY A 234 -22.79 0.99 -7.30
CA GLY A 234 -21.90 0.68 -6.18
C GLY A 234 -22.10 -0.73 -5.62
N ILE A 235 -23.36 -1.14 -5.44
CA ILE A 235 -23.71 -2.51 -4.98
C ILE A 235 -23.20 -3.55 -5.98
N LEU A 236 -23.39 -3.33 -7.28
CA LEU A 236 -22.87 -4.23 -8.31
C LEU A 236 -21.33 -4.25 -8.32
N ALA A 237 -20.68 -3.10 -8.11
CA ALA A 237 -19.22 -3.03 -8.05
C ALA A 237 -18.66 -3.80 -6.83
N VAL A 238 -19.29 -3.68 -5.66
CA VAL A 238 -18.97 -4.50 -4.49
C VAL A 238 -19.28 -5.97 -4.76
N GLY A 239 -20.45 -6.27 -5.36
CA GLY A 239 -20.86 -7.63 -5.72
C GLY A 239 -19.87 -8.31 -6.67
N SER A 240 -19.34 -7.61 -7.68
CA SER A 240 -18.35 -8.15 -8.63
C SER A 240 -16.96 -8.40 -8.00
N ASN A 241 -16.74 -7.94 -6.77
CA ASN A 241 -15.57 -8.19 -5.94
C ASN A 241 -15.96 -8.89 -4.63
N PHE A 242 -17.13 -9.52 -4.58
CA PHE A 242 -17.65 -10.08 -3.35
C PHE A 242 -16.76 -11.17 -2.77
N SER A 243 -16.18 -12.04 -3.60
CA SER A 243 -15.30 -13.13 -3.15
C SER A 243 -14.08 -12.62 -2.37
N PRO A 244 -13.19 -11.79 -2.92
CA PRO A 244 -12.05 -11.28 -2.17
C PRO A 244 -12.47 -10.44 -0.97
N LEU A 245 -13.53 -9.64 -1.06
CA LEU A 245 -14.02 -8.81 0.05
C LEU A 245 -14.57 -9.66 1.19
N TRP A 246 -15.35 -10.70 0.89
CA TRP A 246 -15.94 -11.61 1.86
C TRP A 246 -14.86 -12.35 2.67
N TYR A 247 -13.89 -12.96 1.96
CA TYR A 247 -12.83 -13.69 2.63
C TYR A 247 -11.87 -12.76 3.39
N THR A 248 -11.59 -11.59 2.85
CA THR A 248 -10.82 -10.56 3.58
C THR A 248 -11.53 -10.11 4.85
N ALA A 249 -12.83 -9.85 4.79
CA ALA A 249 -13.61 -9.40 5.96
C ALA A 249 -13.70 -10.49 7.04
N ARG A 250 -13.85 -11.75 6.65
CA ARG A 250 -13.82 -12.87 7.60
C ARG A 250 -12.44 -13.06 8.21
N HIS A 251 -11.41 -13.13 7.37
CA HIS A 251 -10.04 -13.30 7.82
C HIS A 251 -9.55 -12.14 8.70
N SER A 252 -9.96 -10.90 8.43
CA SER A 252 -9.52 -9.73 9.19
C SER A 252 -9.83 -9.82 10.69
N LYS A 253 -10.84 -10.60 11.09
CA LYS A 253 -11.20 -10.79 12.50
C LYS A 253 -10.17 -11.61 13.26
N GLU A 254 -9.48 -12.52 12.56
CA GLU A 254 -8.46 -13.40 13.14
C GLU A 254 -7.05 -12.80 13.04
N THR A 255 -6.93 -11.62 12.43
CA THR A 255 -5.64 -10.96 12.19
C THR A 255 -5.36 -9.86 13.22
N ILE A 256 -4.15 -9.33 13.21
CA ILE A 256 -3.75 -8.14 13.99
C ILE A 256 -4.72 -6.94 13.82
N ARG A 257 -5.56 -6.94 12.78
CA ARG A 257 -6.59 -5.90 12.55
C ARG A 257 -7.90 -6.18 13.29
N GLY A 258 -8.09 -7.41 13.78
CA GLY A 258 -9.21 -7.83 14.63
C GLY A 258 -8.94 -7.61 16.13
N GLY A 259 -7.67 -7.45 16.49
CA GLY A 259 -7.19 -7.33 17.86
C GLY A 259 -6.68 -8.67 18.42
N SER A 260 -5.95 -8.60 19.55
CA SER A 260 -5.49 -9.77 20.29
C SER A 260 -6.49 -10.18 21.37
N GLU A 261 -6.52 -11.48 21.69
CA GLU A 261 -7.28 -12.03 22.82
C GLU A 261 -6.58 -11.83 24.18
N LEU A 262 -5.34 -11.34 24.18
CA LEU A 262 -4.53 -11.15 25.39
C LEU A 262 -4.95 -9.88 26.15
N ALA A 263 -5.03 -9.98 27.47
CA ALA A 263 -5.50 -8.91 28.36
C ALA A 263 -4.60 -7.66 28.35
N ALA A 264 -3.30 -7.82 28.16
CA ALA A 264 -2.32 -6.71 28.13
C ALA A 264 -2.45 -5.79 26.91
N THR A 265 -3.09 -6.26 25.83
CA THR A 265 -3.38 -5.50 24.62
C THR A 265 -4.78 -4.85 24.64
N ALA A 266 -5.50 -4.96 25.73
CA ALA A 266 -6.89 -4.47 25.88
C ALA A 266 -7.02 -2.93 25.92
N GLU A 267 -5.92 -2.16 25.98
CA GLU A 267 -5.91 -0.71 25.73
C GLU A 267 -6.00 -0.38 24.25
N THR A 268 -5.69 -1.32 23.37
CA THR A 268 -5.97 -1.21 21.94
C THR A 268 -7.45 -1.45 21.69
N SER A 269 -8.10 -0.55 20.98
CA SER A 269 -9.53 -0.63 20.70
C SER A 269 -9.91 -2.05 20.21
N LYS A 270 -10.84 -2.71 20.88
CA LYS A 270 -11.34 -4.06 20.52
C LYS A 270 -11.84 -4.21 19.07
N ASN A 271 -11.88 -3.12 18.27
CA ASN A 271 -12.45 -3.06 16.94
C ASN A 271 -11.65 -2.18 15.95
N GLY A 272 -10.32 -2.06 16.06
CA GLY A 272 -9.52 -1.25 15.14
C GLY A 272 -8.03 -1.32 15.43
N LEU A 273 -7.25 -0.56 14.65
CA LEU A 273 -5.82 -0.39 14.90
C LEU A 273 -5.62 0.51 16.13
N ALA A 274 -4.51 0.30 16.85
CA ALA A 274 -4.04 1.25 17.85
C ALA A 274 -3.83 2.63 17.21
N LEU A 275 -4.24 3.68 17.91
CA LEU A 275 -4.20 5.05 17.37
C LEU A 275 -2.76 5.46 16.99
N ASP A 276 -1.79 5.15 17.86
CA ASP A 276 -0.38 5.46 17.61
C ASP A 276 0.17 4.74 16.39
N TYR A 277 -0.16 3.45 16.21
CA TYR A 277 0.24 2.68 15.04
C TYR A 277 -0.41 3.23 13.75
N ALA A 278 -1.69 3.56 13.80
CA ALA A 278 -2.42 4.08 12.64
C ALA A 278 -1.90 5.47 12.22
N THR A 279 -1.49 6.30 13.19
CA THR A 279 -1.01 7.67 12.98
C THR A 279 0.52 7.78 12.90
N ALA A 280 1.26 6.67 12.94
CA ALA A 280 2.72 6.70 12.88
C ALA A 280 3.24 7.49 11.66
N TRP A 281 2.62 7.33 10.50
CA TRP A 281 2.91 8.09 9.28
C TRP A 281 1.98 9.29 9.13
N SER A 282 2.04 10.22 10.08
CA SER A 282 1.32 11.50 10.02
C SER A 282 2.13 12.55 9.29
N TYR A 283 1.48 13.29 8.40
CA TYR A 283 2.11 14.40 7.68
C TYR A 283 2.32 15.60 8.58
N GLY A 284 3.48 16.21 8.54
CA GLY A 284 3.75 17.43 9.29
C GLY A 284 2.89 18.60 8.78
N LYS A 285 2.45 19.52 9.68
CA LYS A 285 1.71 20.71 9.23
C LYS A 285 2.55 21.54 8.25
N ALA A 286 3.80 21.80 8.58
CA ALA A 286 4.74 22.50 7.71
C ALA A 286 5.12 21.64 6.50
N GLU A 287 5.17 20.32 6.62
CA GLU A 287 5.44 19.38 5.54
C GLU A 287 4.42 19.50 4.38
N THR A 288 3.23 20.07 4.65
CA THR A 288 2.25 20.41 3.61
C THR A 288 2.83 21.34 2.53
N LEU A 289 3.89 22.10 2.83
CA LEU A 289 4.60 22.91 1.85
C LEU A 289 5.37 22.09 0.81
N ASN A 290 5.63 20.79 1.06
CA ASN A 290 6.16 19.87 0.05
C ASN A 290 5.26 19.75 -1.18
N LEU A 291 3.95 20.01 -1.06
CA LEU A 291 3.04 20.06 -2.21
C LEU A 291 3.44 21.12 -3.24
N LEU A 292 4.17 22.15 -2.82
CA LEU A 292 4.59 23.33 -3.61
C LEU A 292 6.11 23.41 -3.79
N VAL A 293 6.91 23.01 -2.79
CA VAL A 293 8.38 23.08 -2.79
C VAL A 293 8.91 21.68 -2.41
N PRO A 294 9.44 20.88 -3.35
CA PRO A 294 9.67 19.45 -3.14
C PRO A 294 10.67 19.14 -2.01
N ASP A 295 11.77 19.86 -1.88
CA ASP A 295 12.77 19.60 -0.84
C ASP A 295 12.53 20.42 0.45
N PHE A 296 11.27 20.84 0.74
CA PHE A 296 10.98 21.64 1.93
C PHE A 296 11.34 20.91 3.24
N MET A 297 11.01 19.61 3.35
CA MET A 297 11.38 18.77 4.49
C MET A 297 12.62 17.89 4.25
N GLY A 298 13.52 18.27 3.33
CA GLY A 298 14.51 17.37 2.76
C GLY A 298 13.84 16.48 1.73
N ARG A 299 14.45 15.38 1.34
CA ARG A 299 13.92 14.49 0.30
C ARG A 299 13.25 13.26 0.90
N GLU A 300 13.89 12.13 0.72
CA GLU A 300 13.53 10.85 1.31
C GLU A 300 14.40 10.57 2.54
N SER A 301 13.99 9.64 3.37
CA SER A 301 14.74 9.27 4.57
C SER A 301 16.12 8.69 4.28
N GLY A 302 16.35 8.18 3.06
CA GLY A 302 17.64 7.67 2.59
C GLY A 302 18.55 8.74 1.96
N THR A 303 18.07 9.98 1.76
CA THR A 303 18.88 11.05 1.17
C THR A 303 19.93 11.53 2.16
N THR A 304 21.18 11.50 1.74
CA THR A 304 22.33 11.99 2.52
C THR A 304 22.63 13.44 2.21
N PHE A 305 23.49 14.06 3.02
CA PHE A 305 23.93 15.42 2.78
C PHE A 305 24.95 15.49 1.63
N PRO A 306 25.02 16.62 0.87
CA PRO A 306 26.01 16.83 -0.16
C PRO A 306 27.46 16.66 0.37
N ALA A 307 28.30 16.02 -0.44
CA ALA A 307 29.70 15.79 -0.05
C ALA A 307 30.53 17.09 0.07
N ASP A 308 30.07 18.16 -0.58
CA ASP A 308 30.60 19.52 -0.54
C ASP A 308 29.79 20.47 0.37
N GLY A 309 28.83 19.92 1.14
CA GLY A 309 27.98 20.66 2.06
C GLY A 309 28.67 21.03 3.38
N GLN A 310 28.01 21.88 4.15
CA GLN A 310 28.52 22.31 5.47
C GLN A 310 28.61 21.14 6.46
N THR A 311 27.64 20.24 6.42
CA THR A 311 27.63 19.00 7.25
C THR A 311 28.89 18.17 6.98
N ALA A 312 29.23 17.96 5.69
CA ALA A 312 30.42 17.22 5.33
C ALA A 312 31.71 17.91 5.80
N ALA A 313 31.78 19.25 5.70
CA ALA A 313 32.94 20.02 6.16
C ALA A 313 33.16 19.85 7.68
N VAL A 314 32.10 20.06 8.48
CA VAL A 314 32.16 19.94 9.95
C VAL A 314 32.51 18.51 10.37
N LEU A 315 31.91 17.47 9.79
CA LEU A 315 32.25 16.08 10.10
C LEU A 315 33.69 15.71 9.69
N ASN A 316 34.19 16.25 8.59
CA ASN A 316 35.58 16.06 8.19
C ASN A 316 36.57 16.71 9.20
N ASP A 317 36.24 17.86 9.75
CA ASP A 317 37.05 18.53 10.77
C ASP A 317 37.13 17.70 12.07
N TYR A 318 36.08 16.96 12.38
CA TYR A 318 36.09 15.97 13.48
C TYR A 318 36.67 14.61 13.09
N GLY A 319 37.21 14.44 11.89
CA GLY A 319 37.82 13.20 11.41
C GLY A 319 36.80 12.12 10.99
N LEU A 320 35.53 12.44 10.90
CA LEU A 320 34.43 11.53 10.54
C LEU A 320 34.13 11.57 9.03
N ARG A 321 35.15 11.33 8.22
CA ARG A 321 35.00 11.33 6.75
C ARG A 321 34.01 10.29 6.29
N GLY A 322 33.07 10.69 5.43
CA GLY A 322 32.04 9.80 4.90
C GLY A 322 30.85 9.53 5.84
N ALA A 323 30.85 10.05 7.07
CA ALA A 323 29.73 9.89 7.99
C ALA A 323 28.42 10.56 7.51
N THR A 324 28.50 11.51 6.58
CA THR A 324 27.33 12.09 5.91
C THR A 324 26.43 11.04 5.28
N GLN A 325 26.96 9.90 4.85
CA GLN A 325 26.20 8.80 4.26
C GLN A 325 25.28 8.08 5.26
N GLN A 326 25.46 8.30 6.55
CA GLN A 326 24.65 7.73 7.62
C GLN A 326 23.60 8.72 8.16
N LEU A 327 23.64 9.97 7.71
CA LEU A 327 22.76 11.03 8.17
C LEU A 327 21.68 11.33 7.13
N SER A 328 20.42 11.45 7.58
CA SER A 328 19.30 11.79 6.73
C SER A 328 19.13 13.31 6.58
N ALA A 329 18.93 13.75 5.34
CA ALA A 329 18.53 15.12 5.06
C ALA A 329 17.05 15.38 5.40
N TYR A 330 16.21 14.33 5.43
CA TYR A 330 14.82 14.44 5.86
C TYR A 330 14.73 14.85 7.34
N TRP A 331 13.89 15.84 7.64
CA TRP A 331 13.69 16.37 8.99
C TRP A 331 12.22 16.44 9.40
N GLY A 332 11.32 15.78 8.66
CA GLY A 332 9.91 15.64 9.02
C GLY A 332 9.66 14.60 10.11
N THR A 333 8.39 14.49 10.52
CA THR A 333 7.99 13.64 11.68
C THR A 333 7.60 12.23 11.30
N GLN A 334 7.65 11.85 10.03
CA GLN A 334 7.34 10.47 9.60
C GLN A 334 8.52 9.54 9.92
N PRO A 335 8.26 8.31 10.44
CA PRO A 335 9.34 7.37 10.77
C PRO A 335 10.22 7.03 9.57
N TYR A 336 9.61 6.96 8.40
CA TYR A 336 10.26 6.73 7.11
C TYR A 336 9.41 7.32 5.98
N THR A 337 10.06 7.95 5.00
CA THR A 337 9.42 8.41 3.77
C THR A 337 10.30 8.09 2.56
N GLY A 338 9.68 7.65 1.46
CA GLY A 338 10.33 7.48 0.17
C GLY A 338 10.45 8.78 -0.63
N GLY A 339 9.99 9.91 -0.08
CA GLY A 339 10.07 11.22 -0.71
C GLY A 339 8.82 12.08 -0.49
N PRO A 340 8.85 13.33 -0.97
CA PRO A 340 7.76 14.29 -0.79
C PRO A 340 6.55 13.97 -1.68
N THR A 341 5.36 14.31 -1.22
CA THR A 341 4.19 14.40 -2.09
C THR A 341 4.21 15.74 -2.83
N TYR A 342 4.95 15.84 -3.93
CA TYR A 342 5.02 17.05 -4.73
C TYR A 342 4.00 17.02 -5.88
N LEU A 343 3.21 18.09 -6.04
CA LEU A 343 2.14 18.18 -7.03
C LEU A 343 2.51 18.98 -8.28
N GLY A 344 3.67 19.63 -8.26
CA GLY A 344 4.10 20.62 -9.25
C GLY A 344 3.68 22.04 -8.87
N ALA A 345 4.65 22.95 -8.79
CA ALA A 345 4.41 24.35 -8.47
C ALA A 345 3.51 25.03 -9.51
N ALA A 346 3.69 24.71 -10.79
CA ALA A 346 2.83 25.18 -11.86
C ALA A 346 1.39 24.62 -11.76
N ALA A 347 1.22 23.37 -11.32
CA ALA A 347 -0.11 22.78 -11.11
C ALA A 347 -0.83 23.41 -9.92
N VAL A 348 -0.13 23.64 -8.80
CA VAL A 348 -0.66 24.35 -7.63
C VAL A 348 -1.05 25.80 -7.99
N PHE A 349 -0.22 26.51 -8.77
CA PHE A 349 -0.57 27.83 -9.30
C PHE A 349 -1.83 27.79 -10.17
N LEU A 350 -1.96 26.82 -11.08
CA LEU A 350 -3.15 26.68 -11.92
C LEU A 350 -4.40 26.32 -11.09
N ALA A 351 -4.26 25.56 -10.01
CA ALA A 351 -5.35 25.30 -9.07
C ALA A 351 -5.77 26.59 -8.33
N ALA A 352 -4.83 27.40 -7.86
CA ALA A 352 -5.11 28.71 -7.25
C ALA A 352 -5.84 29.62 -8.24
N LEU A 353 -5.40 29.66 -9.50
CA LEU A 353 -6.10 30.36 -10.58
C LEU A 353 -7.51 29.77 -10.79
N GLY A 354 -7.69 28.44 -10.67
CA GLY A 354 -8.96 27.74 -10.70
C GLY A 354 -9.91 28.19 -9.59
N ILE A 355 -9.42 28.29 -8.37
CA ILE A 355 -10.17 28.80 -7.22
C ILE A 355 -10.66 30.23 -7.48
N ALA A 356 -9.80 31.08 -8.03
CA ALA A 356 -10.11 32.49 -8.33
C ALA A 356 -11.11 32.65 -9.50
N LEU A 357 -10.97 31.83 -10.54
CA LEU A 357 -11.73 31.98 -11.79
C LEU A 357 -12.97 31.09 -11.88
N ALA A 358 -12.97 29.90 -11.29
CA ALA A 358 -14.10 28.98 -11.40
C ALA A 358 -15.37 29.62 -10.83
N ARG A 359 -16.45 29.57 -11.63
CA ARG A 359 -17.80 29.99 -11.21
C ARG A 359 -18.58 28.79 -10.72
N GLY A 360 -19.53 29.05 -9.83
CA GLY A 360 -20.45 28.03 -9.33
C GLY A 360 -19.83 27.16 -8.22
N ARG A 361 -20.57 26.12 -7.90
CA ARG A 361 -20.33 25.25 -6.72
C ARG A 361 -19.18 24.26 -6.87
N ASN A 362 -18.77 23.97 -8.10
CA ASN A 362 -17.78 22.90 -8.35
C ASN A 362 -16.49 23.08 -7.55
N LYS A 363 -16.00 24.29 -7.46
CA LYS A 363 -14.79 24.55 -6.70
C LYS A 363 -14.94 24.28 -5.19
N TRP A 364 -16.14 24.51 -4.61
CA TRP A 364 -16.29 24.47 -3.15
C TRP A 364 -16.24 23.05 -2.59
N TRP A 365 -16.90 22.09 -3.25
CA TRP A 365 -16.83 20.71 -2.79
C TRP A 365 -15.43 20.11 -3.02
N ILE A 366 -14.73 20.51 -4.10
CA ILE A 366 -13.34 20.07 -4.34
C ILE A 366 -12.41 20.66 -3.27
N ILE A 367 -12.54 21.96 -2.97
CA ILE A 367 -11.76 22.60 -1.90
C ILE A 367 -12.07 21.94 -0.55
N ALA A 368 -13.35 21.71 -0.25
CA ALA A 368 -13.74 21.06 1.01
C ALA A 368 -13.13 19.65 1.13
N ALA A 369 -13.15 18.86 0.05
CA ALA A 369 -12.51 17.55 0.01
C ALA A 369 -11.00 17.68 0.24
N CYS A 370 -10.31 18.62 -0.42
CA CYS A 370 -8.87 18.85 -0.21
C CYS A 370 -8.56 19.22 1.25
N VAL A 371 -9.33 20.16 1.83
CA VAL A 371 -9.12 20.61 3.22
C VAL A 371 -9.30 19.43 4.19
N VAL A 372 -10.39 18.67 4.06
CA VAL A 372 -10.63 17.49 4.92
C VAL A 372 -9.50 16.48 4.80
N MET A 373 -9.03 16.20 3.58
CA MET A 373 -7.96 15.23 3.36
C MET A 373 -6.60 15.70 3.89
N ILE A 374 -6.29 17.00 3.81
CA ILE A 374 -5.08 17.56 4.42
C ILE A 374 -5.15 17.48 5.95
N LEU A 375 -6.31 17.84 6.55
CA LEU A 375 -6.50 17.75 7.99
C LEU A 375 -6.37 16.30 8.49
N LEU A 376 -6.91 15.33 7.75
CA LEU A 376 -6.74 13.90 8.04
C LEU A 376 -5.27 13.45 7.87
N ALA A 377 -4.55 13.98 6.86
CA ALA A 377 -3.14 13.66 6.65
C ALA A 377 -2.25 14.10 7.83
N TRP A 378 -2.60 15.18 8.53
CA TRP A 378 -1.85 15.64 9.68
C TRP A 378 -1.89 14.68 10.88
N GLY A 379 -2.85 13.78 10.94
CA GLY A 379 -2.91 12.67 11.91
C GLY A 379 -2.59 13.10 13.35
N ARG A 380 -1.48 12.59 13.91
CA ARG A 380 -1.04 12.93 15.29
C ARG A 380 -0.75 14.43 15.46
N ASN A 381 -0.42 15.14 14.39
CA ASN A 381 -0.15 16.58 14.43
C ASN A 381 -1.44 17.42 14.57
N LEU A 382 -2.63 16.76 14.47
CA LEU A 382 -3.95 17.34 14.74
C LEU A 382 -4.83 16.32 15.48
N MET A 383 -4.37 15.83 16.65
CA MET A 383 -4.91 14.68 17.35
C MET A 383 -6.42 14.76 17.59
N GLY A 384 -6.95 15.86 18.09
CA GLY A 384 -8.40 15.99 18.37
C GLY A 384 -9.29 15.77 17.13
N PHE A 385 -8.86 16.22 15.95
CA PHE A 385 -9.58 15.93 14.70
C PHE A 385 -9.43 14.48 14.27
N THR A 386 -8.27 13.90 14.49
CA THR A 386 -7.97 12.50 14.16
C THR A 386 -8.77 11.56 15.05
N GLU A 387 -8.83 11.79 16.36
CA GLU A 387 -9.67 11.02 17.30
C GLU A 387 -11.15 11.11 16.94
N PHE A 388 -11.63 12.33 16.59
CA PHE A 388 -13.00 12.50 16.07
C PHE A 388 -13.22 11.63 14.82
N ALA A 389 -12.31 11.66 13.86
CA ALA A 389 -12.41 10.86 12.64
C ALA A 389 -12.38 9.33 12.95
N PHE A 390 -11.49 8.89 13.82
CA PHE A 390 -11.39 7.49 14.27
C PHE A 390 -12.68 7.00 14.94
N LYS A 391 -13.34 7.86 15.70
CA LYS A 391 -14.55 7.52 16.45
C LYS A 391 -15.81 7.54 15.59
N TYR A 392 -15.92 8.51 14.67
CA TYR A 392 -17.19 8.80 13.99
C TYR A 392 -17.20 8.49 12.49
N LEU A 393 -16.04 8.39 11.81
CA LEU A 393 -16.00 7.97 10.42
C LEU A 393 -16.00 6.44 10.32
N PRO A 394 -17.06 5.82 9.79
CA PRO A 394 -17.17 4.36 9.75
C PRO A 394 -15.98 3.71 9.04
N GLY A 395 -15.27 2.80 9.71
CA GLY A 395 -14.16 2.05 9.13
C GLY A 395 -12.84 2.81 9.00
N TYR A 396 -12.76 4.09 9.32
CA TYR A 396 -11.51 4.87 9.25
C TYR A 396 -10.43 4.30 10.17
N ASN A 397 -10.81 3.79 11.35
CA ASN A 397 -9.94 3.15 12.34
C ASN A 397 -9.33 1.78 11.89
N LYS A 398 -9.63 1.33 10.68
CA LYS A 398 -9.02 0.12 10.10
C LYS A 398 -7.80 0.43 9.23
N PHE A 399 -7.51 1.70 8.98
CA PHE A 399 -6.47 2.15 8.08
C PHE A 399 -5.29 2.75 8.85
N ARG A 400 -4.09 2.53 8.33
CA ARG A 400 -2.85 3.16 8.81
C ARG A 400 -2.32 4.14 7.77
N THR A 401 -1.26 4.90 8.12
CA THR A 401 -0.60 5.81 7.18
C THR A 401 -1.56 6.89 6.69
N VAL A 402 -2.00 7.72 7.64
CA VAL A 402 -3.00 8.78 7.40
C VAL A 402 -2.57 9.79 6.34
N SER A 403 -1.25 9.99 6.11
CA SER A 403 -0.72 10.83 5.02
C SER A 403 -1.19 10.41 3.63
N MET A 404 -1.61 9.16 3.44
CA MET A 404 -2.13 8.65 2.17
C MET A 404 -3.42 9.36 1.70
N THR A 405 -4.13 10.07 2.58
CA THR A 405 -5.31 10.89 2.19
C THR A 405 -4.97 11.95 1.14
N LEU A 406 -3.69 12.36 1.03
CA LEU A 406 -3.22 13.34 0.05
C LEU A 406 -3.43 12.90 -1.40
N VAL A 407 -3.70 11.63 -1.69
CA VAL A 407 -4.02 11.15 -3.06
C VAL A 407 -5.27 11.83 -3.65
N VAL A 408 -6.21 12.25 -2.79
CA VAL A 408 -7.37 13.03 -3.23
C VAL A 408 -6.96 14.45 -3.60
N VAL A 409 -6.03 15.05 -2.88
CA VAL A 409 -5.48 16.38 -3.21
C VAL A 409 -4.69 16.31 -4.53
N GLN A 410 -3.90 15.25 -4.72
CA GLN A 410 -3.17 14.96 -5.96
C GLN A 410 -4.10 14.88 -7.18
N TRP A 411 -5.29 14.31 -7.04
CA TRP A 411 -6.31 14.27 -8.08
C TRP A 411 -7.03 15.61 -8.25
N ALA A 412 -7.33 16.30 -7.16
CA ALA A 412 -8.16 17.51 -7.15
C ALA A 412 -7.44 18.76 -7.70
N VAL A 413 -6.13 18.89 -7.45
CA VAL A 413 -5.33 20.05 -7.89
C VAL A 413 -5.29 20.18 -9.42
N PRO A 414 -4.97 19.13 -10.20
CA PRO A 414 -5.07 19.20 -11.67
C PRO A 414 -6.49 19.47 -12.17
N LEU A 415 -7.52 18.93 -11.51
CA LEU A 415 -8.91 19.19 -11.87
C LEU A 415 -9.29 20.67 -11.69
N LEU A 416 -8.90 21.32 -10.58
CA LEU A 416 -9.11 22.76 -10.37
C LEU A 416 -8.40 23.58 -11.43
N GLY A 417 -7.16 23.23 -11.79
CA GLY A 417 -6.42 23.86 -12.87
C GLY A 417 -7.11 23.73 -14.22
N ALA A 418 -7.62 22.53 -14.53
CA ALA A 418 -8.36 22.27 -15.76
C ALA A 418 -9.63 23.12 -15.87
N LEU A 419 -10.36 23.31 -14.75
CA LEU A 419 -11.55 24.17 -14.71
C LEU A 419 -11.23 25.64 -15.03
N ALA A 420 -10.07 26.16 -14.57
CA ALA A 420 -9.61 27.49 -14.96
C ALA A 420 -9.28 27.56 -16.45
N LEU A 421 -8.43 26.66 -16.91
CA LEU A 421 -7.99 26.62 -18.31
C LEU A 421 -9.13 26.45 -19.30
N MET A 422 -10.18 25.69 -18.93
CA MET A 422 -11.37 25.53 -19.76
C MET A 422 -12.13 26.84 -19.95
N ARG A 423 -12.20 27.69 -18.93
CA ARG A 423 -12.81 29.02 -19.06
C ARG A 423 -11.97 29.97 -19.89
N LEU A 424 -10.64 29.87 -19.77
CA LEU A 424 -9.73 30.61 -20.65
C LEU A 424 -9.91 30.15 -22.10
N TRP A 425 -9.98 28.83 -22.32
CA TRP A 425 -10.19 28.24 -23.64
C TRP A 425 -11.46 28.76 -24.33
N LYS A 426 -12.54 28.93 -23.56
CA LYS A 426 -13.82 29.46 -24.07
C LYS A 426 -13.84 30.98 -24.26
N GLY A 427 -12.83 31.69 -23.75
CA GLY A 427 -12.83 33.15 -23.81
C GLY A 427 -13.88 33.85 -22.95
N GLU A 428 -14.39 33.16 -21.90
CA GLU A 428 -15.51 33.63 -21.06
C GLU A 428 -15.11 34.67 -20.02
N ILE A 429 -13.83 35.02 -19.92
CA ILE A 429 -13.29 35.83 -18.81
C ILE A 429 -12.82 37.16 -19.34
N PRO A 430 -13.37 38.30 -18.83
CA PRO A 430 -12.85 39.64 -19.18
C PRO A 430 -11.37 39.77 -18.79
N ARG A 431 -10.60 40.46 -19.65
CA ARG A 431 -9.14 40.60 -19.48
C ARG A 431 -8.74 41.13 -18.09
N GLU A 432 -9.42 42.16 -17.59
CA GLU A 432 -9.12 42.75 -16.29
C GLU A 432 -9.34 41.77 -15.13
N ARG A 433 -10.40 40.98 -15.21
CA ARG A 433 -10.68 39.93 -14.23
C ARG A 433 -9.64 38.82 -14.29
N LEU A 434 -9.21 38.43 -15.49
CA LEU A 434 -8.16 37.43 -15.68
C LEU A 434 -6.83 37.94 -15.10
N LEU A 435 -6.43 39.16 -15.38
CA LEU A 435 -5.18 39.74 -14.88
C LEU A 435 -5.20 39.90 -13.35
N ARG A 436 -6.34 40.28 -12.75
CA ARG A 436 -6.49 40.31 -11.29
C ARG A 436 -6.38 38.89 -10.66
N ALA A 437 -7.06 37.91 -11.24
CA ALA A 437 -6.98 36.53 -10.76
C ALA A 437 -5.58 35.93 -10.91
N LEU A 438 -4.91 36.27 -12.01
CA LEU A 438 -3.50 35.92 -12.26
C LEU A 438 -2.58 36.51 -11.20
N ALA A 439 -2.73 37.83 -10.92
CA ALA A 439 -1.94 38.49 -9.87
C ALA A 439 -2.16 37.86 -8.48
N TRP A 440 -3.40 37.53 -8.14
CA TRP A 440 -3.71 36.83 -6.89
C TRP A 440 -3.11 35.42 -6.83
N ALA A 441 -3.30 34.61 -7.88
CA ALA A 441 -2.78 33.25 -7.90
C ALA A 441 -1.23 33.24 -7.85
N ALA A 442 -0.58 34.06 -8.68
CA ALA A 442 0.87 34.17 -8.69
C ALA A 442 1.41 34.84 -7.41
N GLY A 443 0.71 35.83 -6.87
CA GLY A 443 1.07 36.50 -5.62
C GLY A 443 1.02 35.57 -4.41
N ILE A 444 0.01 34.69 -4.32
CA ILE A 444 -0.09 33.72 -3.22
C ILE A 444 0.95 32.62 -3.39
N THR A 445 0.96 31.92 -4.54
CA THR A 445 1.85 30.75 -4.72
C THR A 445 3.30 31.17 -4.94
N GLY A 446 3.56 32.15 -5.80
CA GLY A 446 4.90 32.70 -6.03
C GLY A 446 5.43 33.48 -4.84
N GLY A 447 4.56 34.22 -4.16
CA GLY A 447 4.91 34.93 -2.91
C GLY A 447 5.33 33.99 -1.79
N ALA A 448 4.63 32.85 -1.66
CA ALA A 448 5.04 31.80 -0.70
C ALA A 448 6.43 31.23 -1.07
N CYS A 449 6.66 30.91 -2.33
CA CYS A 449 7.98 30.43 -2.76
C CYS A 449 9.07 31.50 -2.55
N LEU A 450 8.80 32.78 -2.86
CA LEU A 450 9.73 33.89 -2.65
C LEU A 450 10.04 34.07 -1.15
N LEU A 451 9.03 34.00 -0.28
CA LEU A 451 9.19 34.08 1.16
C LEU A 451 10.11 32.96 1.67
N LEU A 452 9.87 31.72 1.22
CA LEU A 452 10.71 30.58 1.58
C LEU A 452 12.13 30.73 1.03
N ALA A 453 12.28 31.19 -0.20
CA ALA A 453 13.59 31.38 -0.83
C ALA A 453 14.46 32.43 -0.12
N VAL A 454 13.84 33.52 0.36
CA VAL A 454 14.56 34.66 0.96
C VAL A 454 14.63 34.55 2.48
N ALA A 455 13.53 34.21 3.14
CA ALA A 455 13.40 34.26 4.61
C ALA A 455 13.23 32.87 5.24
N GLY A 456 13.08 31.79 4.47
CA GLY A 456 12.79 30.45 5.00
C GLY A 456 13.85 29.94 5.96
N GLY A 457 15.12 30.29 5.76
CA GLY A 457 16.21 29.91 6.66
C GLY A 457 16.11 30.49 8.08
N SER A 458 15.34 31.57 8.29
CA SER A 458 15.06 32.15 9.60
C SER A 458 13.67 31.84 10.15
N LEU A 459 12.80 31.22 9.35
CA LEU A 459 11.43 30.91 9.74
C LEU A 459 11.29 29.50 10.33
N PHE A 460 12.23 28.61 10.05
CA PHE A 460 12.21 27.23 10.47
C PHE A 460 13.56 26.84 11.08
N ASP A 461 13.54 25.92 12.02
CA ASP A 461 14.75 25.37 12.66
C ASP A 461 15.40 24.22 11.90
N PHE A 462 14.72 23.70 10.89
CA PHE A 462 15.17 22.58 10.03
C PHE A 462 15.57 21.33 10.83
N GLY A 463 14.89 21.04 11.95
CA GLY A 463 15.16 19.90 12.80
C GLY A 463 16.51 19.99 13.51
N ARG A 464 16.98 21.20 13.80
CA ARG A 464 18.26 21.46 14.48
C ARG A 464 18.27 20.82 15.87
N ALA A 465 17.21 21.03 16.66
CA ALA A 465 17.12 20.52 18.02
C ALA A 465 17.21 18.98 18.06
N GLU A 466 16.37 18.30 17.30
CA GLU A 466 16.37 16.84 17.22
C GLU A 466 17.71 16.29 16.66
N SER A 467 18.32 17.04 15.73
CA SER A 467 19.64 16.65 15.19
C SER A 467 20.74 16.81 16.23
N ALA A 468 20.70 17.85 17.06
CA ALA A 468 21.66 18.06 18.14
C ALA A 468 21.58 16.96 19.19
N ASP A 469 20.37 16.57 19.60
CA ASP A 469 20.13 15.46 20.53
C ASP A 469 20.70 14.14 19.98
N TYR A 470 20.34 13.80 18.74
CA TYR A 470 20.82 12.59 18.07
C TYR A 470 22.34 12.57 17.92
N MET A 471 22.93 13.69 17.51
CA MET A 471 24.38 13.81 17.34
C MET A 471 25.13 13.79 18.65
N THR A 472 24.55 14.31 19.74
CA THR A 472 25.16 14.23 21.09
C THR A 472 25.34 12.77 21.52
N ASP A 473 24.32 11.94 21.36
CA ASP A 473 24.42 10.50 21.66
C ASP A 473 25.42 9.81 20.73
N THR A 474 25.43 10.19 19.45
CA THR A 474 26.38 9.64 18.45
C THR A 474 27.83 9.97 18.81
N PHE A 475 28.17 11.24 19.09
CA PHE A 475 29.52 11.65 19.46
C PHE A 475 29.94 11.04 20.80
N ARG A 476 29.02 11.01 21.78
CA ARG A 476 29.28 10.34 23.06
C ARG A 476 29.69 8.88 22.86
N HIS A 477 28.94 8.14 22.03
CA HIS A 477 29.25 6.75 21.72
C HIS A 477 30.58 6.60 20.99
N ILE A 478 30.91 7.49 20.05
CA ILE A 478 32.19 7.52 19.34
C ILE A 478 33.34 7.78 20.33
N PHE A 479 33.20 8.77 21.22
CA PHE A 479 34.24 9.07 22.18
C PHE A 479 34.43 7.97 23.24
N GLU A 480 33.36 7.33 23.68
CA GLU A 480 33.43 6.17 24.58
C GLU A 480 34.13 4.97 23.94
N SER A 481 33.75 4.63 22.70
CA SER A 481 34.30 3.48 21.97
C SER A 481 35.81 3.64 21.64
N ASN A 482 36.28 4.89 21.51
CA ASN A 482 37.68 5.22 21.25
C ASN A 482 38.47 5.56 22.54
N ASN A 483 37.94 5.26 23.72
CA ASN A 483 38.57 5.58 25.03
C ASN A 483 38.83 7.09 25.26
N MET A 484 38.05 7.95 24.63
CA MET A 484 38.20 9.42 24.71
C MET A 484 37.23 10.06 25.73
N ARG A 485 36.97 9.42 26.86
CA ARG A 485 36.04 9.90 27.90
C ARG A 485 36.38 11.30 28.43
N SER A 486 37.64 11.72 28.37
CA SER A 486 38.05 13.09 28.75
C SER A 486 37.42 14.17 27.85
N TYR A 487 37.06 13.85 26.62
CA TYR A 487 36.37 14.76 25.69
C TYR A 487 34.92 14.97 26.11
N ILE A 488 34.25 13.92 26.58
CA ILE A 488 32.87 13.98 27.11
C ILE A 488 32.87 14.85 28.38
N HIS A 489 33.84 14.66 29.28
CA HIS A 489 33.96 15.48 30.49
C HIS A 489 34.24 16.98 30.24
N ARG A 490 34.73 17.31 29.05
CA ARG A 490 34.93 18.69 28.59
C ARG A 490 33.74 19.23 27.80
N GLY A 491 32.68 18.46 27.60
CA GLY A 491 31.49 18.84 26.84
C GLY A 491 31.70 18.87 25.33
N MET A 492 32.74 18.24 24.79
CA MET A 492 33.03 18.23 23.37
C MET A 492 32.04 17.37 22.56
N ASP A 493 31.39 16.41 23.20
CA ASP A 493 30.28 15.64 22.58
C ASP A 493 29.09 16.56 22.24
N ILE A 494 28.76 17.50 23.16
CA ILE A 494 27.70 18.49 22.97
C ILE A 494 28.12 19.54 21.92
N GLU A 495 29.33 20.10 22.07
CA GLU A 495 29.85 21.11 21.13
C GLU A 495 29.95 20.61 19.71
N SER A 496 30.47 19.39 19.51
CA SER A 496 30.55 18.76 18.21
C SER A 496 29.16 18.45 17.63
N ALA A 497 28.22 18.06 18.49
CA ALA A 497 26.84 17.79 18.11
C ALA A 497 26.10 19.06 17.67
N GLU A 498 26.21 20.14 18.43
CA GLU A 498 25.61 21.44 18.07
C GLU A 498 26.18 21.98 16.78
N ALA A 499 27.51 21.94 16.59
CA ALA A 499 28.14 22.37 15.33
C ALA A 499 27.67 21.54 14.14
N THR A 500 27.53 20.22 14.30
CA THR A 500 27.02 19.35 13.27
C THR A 500 25.54 19.61 12.97
N ALA A 501 24.73 19.81 14.00
CA ALA A 501 23.29 20.11 13.84
C ALA A 501 23.07 21.46 13.14
N ASP A 502 23.90 22.48 13.46
CA ASP A 502 23.87 23.77 12.76
C ASP A 502 24.20 23.62 11.27
N ALA A 503 25.21 22.83 10.94
CA ALA A 503 25.59 22.54 9.57
C ALA A 503 24.48 21.73 8.82
N MET A 504 23.87 20.76 9.49
CA MET A 504 22.73 20.00 8.94
C MET A 504 21.54 20.92 8.63
N ALA A 505 21.19 21.81 9.56
CA ALA A 505 20.13 22.78 9.38
C ALA A 505 20.44 23.76 8.24
N ALA A 506 21.69 24.20 8.09
CA ALA A 506 22.13 25.06 7.01
C ALA A 506 22.04 24.40 5.63
N ASP A 507 22.46 23.13 5.51
CA ASP A 507 22.35 22.36 4.26
C ASP A 507 20.87 22.09 3.91
N ARG A 508 20.02 21.72 4.87
CA ARG A 508 18.57 21.56 4.66
C ARG A 508 17.91 22.87 4.21
N ALA A 509 18.29 23.99 4.82
CA ALA A 509 17.84 25.33 4.42
C ALA A 509 18.31 25.70 3.00
N ALA A 510 19.51 25.30 2.61
CA ALA A 510 20.03 25.50 1.26
C ALA A 510 19.24 24.68 0.21
N MET A 511 18.96 23.41 0.49
CA MET A 511 18.14 22.54 -0.36
C MET A 511 16.72 23.13 -0.55
N MET A 512 16.05 23.51 0.54
CA MET A 512 14.73 24.14 0.50
C MET A 512 14.76 25.44 -0.30
N ARG A 513 15.76 26.30 -0.10
CA ARG A 513 15.91 27.58 -0.85
C ARG A 513 16.05 27.33 -2.36
N ALA A 514 16.89 26.39 -2.77
CA ALA A 514 17.10 26.05 -4.17
C ALA A 514 15.78 25.65 -4.84
N ASP A 515 15.01 24.80 -4.19
CA ASP A 515 13.73 24.34 -4.73
C ASP A 515 12.61 25.39 -4.62
N ALA A 516 12.66 26.29 -3.64
CA ALA A 516 11.74 27.43 -3.58
C ALA A 516 11.96 28.37 -4.76
N TRP A 517 13.22 28.67 -5.13
CA TRP A 517 13.54 29.45 -6.35
C TRP A 517 13.10 28.71 -7.62
N ARG A 518 13.35 27.41 -7.71
CA ARG A 518 12.91 26.57 -8.84
C ARG A 518 11.39 26.63 -8.99
N SER A 519 10.64 26.41 -7.90
CA SER A 519 9.18 26.46 -7.88
C SER A 519 8.65 27.83 -8.28
N LEU A 520 9.28 28.91 -7.81
CA LEU A 520 8.94 30.27 -8.22
C LEU A 520 9.11 30.46 -9.74
N VAL A 521 10.21 29.98 -10.33
CA VAL A 521 10.45 30.06 -11.78
C VAL A 521 9.35 29.31 -12.54
N MET A 522 8.95 28.11 -12.12
CA MET A 522 7.88 27.34 -12.77
C MET A 522 6.53 28.05 -12.68
N ILE A 523 6.22 28.66 -11.55
CA ILE A 523 5.03 29.51 -11.39
C ILE A 523 5.07 30.72 -12.33
N LEU A 524 6.22 31.41 -12.43
CA LEU A 524 6.37 32.58 -13.28
C LEU A 524 6.27 32.22 -14.77
N LEU A 525 6.79 31.07 -15.19
CA LEU A 525 6.66 30.58 -16.59
C LEU A 525 5.19 30.28 -16.91
N ALA A 526 4.48 29.59 -16.01
CA ALA A 526 3.05 29.32 -16.19
C ALA A 526 2.21 30.59 -16.18
N ALA A 527 2.47 31.51 -15.25
CA ALA A 527 1.80 32.79 -15.14
C ALA A 527 2.09 33.68 -16.35
N GLY A 528 3.34 33.69 -16.82
CA GLY A 528 3.75 34.39 -18.03
C GLY A 528 3.00 33.90 -19.27
N GLY A 529 2.85 32.59 -19.42
CA GLY A 529 2.06 32.01 -20.50
C GLY A 529 0.59 32.48 -20.46
N VAL A 530 -0.03 32.44 -19.27
CA VAL A 530 -1.40 32.94 -19.08
C VAL A 530 -1.49 34.48 -19.34
N ALA A 531 -0.48 35.24 -18.91
CA ALA A 531 -0.41 36.68 -19.18
C ALA A 531 -0.30 36.99 -20.68
N LEU A 532 0.60 36.31 -21.41
CA LEU A 532 0.72 36.43 -22.86
C LEU A 532 -0.59 36.13 -23.59
N PHE A 533 -1.31 35.10 -23.13
CA PHE A 533 -2.65 34.79 -23.63
C PHE A 533 -3.66 35.91 -23.32
N ALA A 534 -3.68 36.43 -22.09
CA ALA A 534 -4.54 37.55 -21.69
C ALA A 534 -4.26 38.82 -22.51
N LEU A 535 -2.99 39.03 -22.90
CA LEU A 535 -2.54 40.11 -23.74
C LEU A 535 -2.74 39.82 -25.24
N ARG A 536 -3.35 38.69 -25.60
CA ARG A 536 -3.59 38.26 -27.01
C ARG A 536 -2.31 38.11 -27.86
N ARG A 537 -1.15 37.85 -27.22
CA ARG A 537 0.12 37.61 -27.88
C ARG A 537 0.28 36.17 -28.35
N ILE A 538 -0.42 35.22 -27.72
CA ILE A 538 -0.43 33.81 -28.09
C ILE A 538 -1.88 33.31 -28.16
N ASN A 539 -2.12 32.28 -28.96
CA ASN A 539 -3.42 31.63 -29.05
C ASN A 539 -3.57 30.51 -28.03
N ARG A 540 -4.78 29.97 -27.91
CA ARG A 540 -5.13 28.92 -26.92
C ARG A 540 -4.33 27.62 -27.09
N TYR A 541 -3.94 27.24 -28.29
CA TYR A 541 -3.16 26.01 -28.55
C TYR A 541 -1.70 26.21 -28.11
N VAL A 542 -1.12 27.38 -28.41
CA VAL A 542 0.22 27.72 -27.92
C VAL A 542 0.24 27.77 -26.38
N LEU A 543 -0.80 28.38 -25.77
CA LEU A 543 -0.91 28.36 -24.29
C LEU A 543 -0.90 26.95 -23.73
N THR A 544 -1.73 26.05 -24.26
CA THR A 544 -1.81 24.66 -23.73
C THR A 544 -0.53 23.89 -23.99
N GLY A 545 0.13 24.08 -25.15
CA GLY A 545 1.44 23.49 -25.43
C GLY A 545 2.53 24.00 -24.48
N LEU A 546 2.56 25.30 -24.21
CA LEU A 546 3.50 25.92 -23.27
C LEU A 546 3.28 25.36 -21.85
N LEU A 547 2.03 25.32 -21.39
CA LEU A 547 1.70 24.79 -20.05
C LEU A 547 2.01 23.30 -19.93
N ALA A 548 1.78 22.50 -20.98
CA ALA A 548 2.20 21.10 -20.99
C ALA A 548 3.73 20.96 -20.88
N GLY A 549 4.48 21.80 -21.60
CA GLY A 549 5.94 21.87 -21.49
C GLY A 549 6.41 22.28 -20.09
N VAL A 550 5.75 23.28 -19.49
CA VAL A 550 6.05 23.69 -18.09
C VAL A 550 5.76 22.57 -17.10
N MET A 551 4.67 21.78 -17.28
CA MET A 551 4.40 20.62 -16.42
C MET A 551 5.53 19.58 -16.51
N LEU A 552 6.02 19.29 -17.70
CA LEU A 552 7.15 18.35 -17.88
C LEU A 552 8.44 18.89 -17.24
N LEU A 553 8.75 20.18 -17.44
CA LEU A 553 9.93 20.82 -16.84
C LEU A 553 9.85 20.94 -15.32
N ASP A 554 8.64 21.04 -14.80
CA ASP A 554 8.40 21.14 -13.35
C ASP A 554 8.49 19.77 -12.66
N LEU A 555 7.85 18.75 -13.18
CA LEU A 555 7.65 17.47 -12.51
C LEU A 555 8.79 16.48 -12.82
N VAL A 556 9.13 16.26 -14.08
CA VAL A 556 10.10 15.21 -14.47
C VAL A 556 11.45 15.34 -13.77
N PRO A 557 12.09 16.53 -13.67
CA PRO A 557 13.38 16.65 -12.98
C PRO A 557 13.30 16.37 -11.47
N VAL A 558 12.15 16.61 -10.85
CA VAL A 558 11.94 16.25 -9.43
C VAL A 558 11.75 14.75 -9.29
N ASP A 559 10.94 14.15 -10.16
CA ASP A 559 10.66 12.72 -10.15
C ASP A 559 11.93 11.89 -10.36
N LEU A 560 12.83 12.32 -11.24
CA LEU A 560 14.10 11.66 -11.51
C LEU A 560 15.07 11.66 -10.31
N ARG A 561 14.81 12.47 -9.27
CA ARG A 561 15.57 12.40 -8.01
C ARG A 561 15.27 11.13 -7.22
N PHE A 562 14.09 10.54 -7.42
CA PHE A 562 13.57 9.42 -6.63
C PHE A 562 13.51 8.12 -7.44
N LEU A 563 13.20 8.24 -8.72
CA LEU A 563 13.13 7.09 -9.63
C LEU A 563 13.70 7.48 -10.99
N SER A 564 14.87 6.95 -11.30
CA SER A 564 15.61 7.23 -12.52
C SER A 564 16.03 5.94 -13.24
N SER A 565 16.71 6.06 -14.37
CA SER A 565 17.29 4.90 -15.08
C SER A 565 18.33 4.14 -14.25
N GLU A 566 18.95 4.76 -13.26
CA GLU A 566 19.98 4.15 -12.38
C GLU A 566 19.38 3.11 -11.43
N ASN A 567 18.07 3.19 -11.17
CA ASN A 567 17.37 2.23 -10.34
C ASN A 567 17.08 0.89 -11.04
N PHE A 568 17.31 0.81 -12.36
CA PHE A 568 17.09 -0.41 -13.12
C PHE A 568 18.32 -1.30 -13.14
N VAL A 569 18.08 -2.60 -13.14
CA VAL A 569 19.11 -3.62 -13.16
C VAL A 569 18.83 -4.67 -14.23
N SER A 570 19.84 -5.48 -14.56
CA SER A 570 19.60 -6.65 -15.41
C SER A 570 18.63 -7.61 -14.75
N PRO A 571 17.75 -8.31 -15.51
CA PRO A 571 16.77 -9.24 -14.95
C PRO A 571 17.35 -10.31 -14.02
N ARG A 572 18.60 -10.74 -14.30
CA ARG A 572 19.30 -11.71 -13.45
C ARG A 572 19.59 -11.18 -12.04
N ARG A 573 19.86 -9.90 -11.89
CA ARG A 573 20.10 -9.26 -10.59
C ARG A 573 18.82 -9.02 -9.80
N ASN A 574 17.68 -9.03 -10.47
CA ASN A 574 16.36 -8.86 -9.84
C ASN A 574 15.74 -10.19 -9.37
N GLN A 575 16.40 -11.32 -9.63
CA GLN A 575 15.91 -12.63 -9.20
C GLN A 575 16.35 -12.93 -7.78
N VAL A 576 15.43 -13.46 -6.97
CA VAL A 576 15.76 -14.02 -5.66
C VAL A 576 16.62 -15.29 -5.89
N THR A 577 17.85 -15.28 -5.39
CA THR A 577 18.80 -16.38 -5.61
C THR A 577 19.09 -17.10 -4.30
N ALA A 578 19.10 -18.46 -4.36
CA ALA A 578 19.39 -19.27 -3.21
C ALA A 578 20.86 -19.09 -2.75
N SER A 579 21.03 -18.76 -1.48
CA SER A 579 22.34 -18.71 -0.81
C SER A 579 22.95 -20.09 -0.67
N ALA A 580 24.19 -20.17 -0.19
CA ALA A 580 24.84 -21.46 0.15
C ALA A 580 24.05 -22.18 1.26
N ALA A 581 23.52 -21.44 2.24
CA ALA A 581 22.70 -22.00 3.30
C ALA A 581 21.39 -22.59 2.75
N ASP A 582 20.68 -21.86 1.89
CA ASP A 582 19.44 -22.36 1.26
C ASP A 582 19.70 -23.64 0.47
N LYS A 583 20.77 -23.68 -0.33
CA LYS A 583 21.15 -24.85 -1.11
C LYS A 583 21.46 -26.07 -0.24
N ALA A 584 22.09 -25.86 0.92
CA ALA A 584 22.38 -26.94 1.87
C ALA A 584 21.09 -27.47 2.50
N ILE A 585 20.18 -26.58 2.92
CA ILE A 585 18.88 -26.95 3.51
C ILE A 585 17.99 -27.69 2.51
N MET A 586 17.95 -27.27 1.25
CA MET A 586 17.15 -27.92 0.19
C MET A 586 17.58 -29.36 -0.13
N GLN A 587 18.70 -29.86 0.42
CA GLN A 587 19.06 -31.30 0.33
C GLN A 587 18.16 -32.15 1.22
N ASP A 588 17.61 -31.60 2.31
CA ASP A 588 16.61 -32.27 3.12
C ASP A 588 15.28 -32.35 2.34
N LYS A 589 14.78 -33.58 2.15
CA LYS A 589 13.55 -33.84 1.37
C LYS A 589 12.31 -34.05 2.26
N ASP A 590 12.47 -33.98 3.57
CA ASP A 590 11.31 -34.02 4.48
C ASP A 590 10.42 -32.77 4.22
N PRO A 591 9.15 -32.93 3.86
CA PRO A 591 8.28 -31.79 3.55
C PRO A 591 7.81 -31.04 4.79
N GLY A 592 8.05 -31.56 6.01
CA GLY A 592 7.49 -31.03 7.26
C GLY A 592 8.31 -29.95 7.95
N TYR A 593 9.60 -29.77 7.63
CA TYR A 593 10.45 -28.84 8.36
C TYR A 593 10.18 -27.36 8.02
N ARG A 594 10.54 -26.49 8.96
CA ARG A 594 10.56 -25.04 8.78
C ARG A 594 11.91 -24.43 9.04
N VAL A 595 12.09 -23.23 8.53
CA VAL A 595 13.35 -22.45 8.62
C VAL A 595 13.08 -21.11 9.29
N LEU A 596 13.95 -20.71 10.21
CA LEU A 596 14.03 -19.34 10.73
C LEU A 596 15.31 -18.68 10.22
N ASN A 597 15.17 -17.60 9.47
CA ASN A 597 16.32 -16.87 8.93
C ASN A 597 16.60 -15.61 9.78
N LEU A 598 17.75 -15.59 10.44
CA LEU A 598 18.23 -14.51 11.30
C LEU A 598 19.18 -13.55 10.57
N THR A 599 19.46 -13.77 9.28
CA THR A 599 20.26 -12.86 8.46
C THR A 599 19.43 -11.75 7.80
N VAL A 600 18.11 -11.86 7.91
CA VAL A 600 17.13 -10.85 7.49
C VAL A 600 16.25 -10.45 8.68
N SER A 601 15.34 -9.52 8.51
CA SER A 601 14.32 -9.26 9.53
C SER A 601 13.24 -10.37 9.49
N PRO A 602 13.25 -11.36 10.38
CA PRO A 602 12.50 -12.61 10.17
C PRO A 602 11.00 -12.41 9.99
N PHE A 603 10.41 -11.40 10.63
CA PHE A 603 8.97 -11.16 10.64
C PHE A 603 8.55 -9.97 9.76
N ASN A 604 9.52 -9.40 8.99
CA ASN A 604 9.30 -8.33 8.02
C ASN A 604 9.98 -8.62 6.66
N ASP A 605 10.30 -9.89 6.39
CA ASP A 605 10.89 -10.34 5.14
C ASP A 605 10.29 -11.69 4.72
N ALA A 606 9.94 -11.84 3.43
CA ALA A 606 9.40 -13.07 2.85
C ALA A 606 10.36 -13.77 1.87
N THR A 607 11.60 -13.32 1.74
CA THR A 607 12.57 -13.94 0.82
C THR A 607 12.92 -15.37 1.22
N THR A 608 12.92 -15.68 2.52
CA THR A 608 13.09 -17.04 3.03
C THR A 608 11.98 -17.97 2.52
N SER A 609 10.74 -17.45 2.41
CA SER A 609 9.58 -18.21 1.93
C SER A 609 9.65 -18.57 0.45
N TYR A 610 10.58 -17.97 -0.29
CA TYR A 610 10.83 -18.33 -1.69
C TYR A 610 11.43 -19.73 -1.84
N PHE A 611 12.20 -20.19 -0.84
CA PHE A 611 12.92 -21.47 -0.88
C PHE A 611 12.44 -22.47 0.16
N HIS A 612 11.86 -22.00 1.27
CA HIS A 612 11.54 -22.82 2.44
C HIS A 612 10.20 -22.47 3.04
N ARG A 613 9.59 -23.41 3.74
CA ARG A 613 8.52 -23.11 4.71
C ARG A 613 9.14 -22.32 5.86
N SER A 614 8.67 -21.10 6.09
CA SER A 614 9.29 -20.18 7.06
C SER A 614 8.45 -20.04 8.32
N VAL A 615 9.15 -19.92 9.46
CA VAL A 615 8.56 -19.44 10.72
C VAL A 615 8.30 -17.94 10.63
N GLY A 616 9.12 -17.21 9.87
CA GLY A 616 8.97 -15.80 9.59
C GLY A 616 8.06 -15.50 8.39
N GLY A 617 8.12 -14.24 7.92
CA GLY A 617 7.37 -13.80 6.74
C GLY A 617 7.10 -12.30 6.73
N TYR A 618 6.48 -11.84 5.65
CA TYR A 618 6.07 -10.44 5.45
C TYR A 618 4.59 -10.37 5.06
N HIS A 619 3.71 -9.95 5.98
CA HIS A 619 2.30 -9.74 5.65
C HIS A 619 1.59 -8.81 6.63
N GLY A 620 0.84 -7.82 6.12
CA GLY A 620 0.10 -6.85 6.92
C GLY A 620 -1.21 -7.34 7.54
N ALA A 621 -1.58 -8.62 7.32
CA ALA A 621 -2.76 -9.27 7.87
C ALA A 621 -2.42 -10.69 8.37
N LYS A 622 -1.28 -10.84 9.07
CA LYS A 622 -0.93 -12.08 9.75
C LYS A 622 -1.90 -12.37 10.91
N LEU A 623 -2.00 -13.63 11.30
CA LEU A 623 -2.89 -14.04 12.38
C LEU A 623 -2.48 -13.38 13.72
N ALA A 624 -3.44 -12.88 14.47
CA ALA A 624 -3.19 -12.17 15.73
C ALA A 624 -2.46 -13.05 16.74
N ARG A 625 -2.89 -14.31 16.91
CA ARG A 625 -2.23 -15.27 17.80
C ARG A 625 -0.79 -15.58 17.40
N TYR A 626 -0.48 -15.56 16.10
CA TYR A 626 0.90 -15.73 15.66
C TYR A 626 1.75 -14.48 15.94
N GLN A 627 1.15 -13.29 15.89
CA GLN A 627 1.81 -12.06 16.32
C GLN A 627 2.09 -12.09 17.83
N ASP A 628 1.14 -12.54 18.65
CA ASP A 628 1.34 -12.70 20.08
C ASP A 628 2.51 -13.67 20.37
N LEU A 629 2.63 -14.75 19.58
CA LEU A 629 3.74 -15.70 19.69
C LEU A 629 5.08 -15.06 19.25
N ILE A 630 5.07 -14.22 18.21
CA ILE A 630 6.26 -13.45 17.79
C ILE A 630 6.71 -12.55 18.93
N ASP A 631 5.81 -11.73 19.46
CA ASP A 631 6.13 -10.71 20.46
C ASP A 631 6.66 -11.33 21.76
N ARG A 632 6.18 -12.51 22.13
CA ARG A 632 6.50 -13.13 23.40
C ARG A 632 7.67 -14.11 23.36
N TYR A 633 7.83 -14.84 22.26
CA TYR A 633 8.77 -15.97 22.18
C TYR A 633 9.67 -15.91 20.95
N LEU A 634 9.09 -15.78 19.76
CA LEU A 634 9.86 -15.95 18.52
C LEU A 634 10.87 -14.82 18.28
N SER A 635 10.60 -13.59 18.76
CA SER A 635 11.55 -12.46 18.67
C SER A 635 12.81 -12.73 19.49
N ASN A 636 12.75 -13.59 20.51
CA ASN A 636 13.88 -14.02 21.33
C ASN A 636 14.39 -15.42 20.94
N ALA A 637 13.87 -15.98 19.85
CA ALA A 637 14.22 -17.32 19.36
C ALA A 637 14.09 -18.41 20.43
N ASP A 638 12.99 -18.42 21.19
CA ASP A 638 12.69 -19.41 22.22
C ASP A 638 12.72 -20.83 21.67
N ASP A 639 13.57 -21.67 22.24
CA ASP A 639 13.83 -23.03 21.76
C ASP A 639 12.61 -23.93 21.77
N GLY A 640 11.80 -23.90 22.86
CA GLY A 640 10.63 -24.76 22.98
C GLY A 640 9.56 -24.42 21.95
N VAL A 641 9.34 -23.12 21.70
CA VAL A 641 8.40 -22.64 20.69
C VAL A 641 8.92 -22.91 19.27
N LEU A 642 10.21 -22.78 19.02
CA LEU A 642 10.81 -23.17 17.75
C LEU A 642 10.70 -24.67 17.49
N ASP A 643 10.84 -25.51 18.52
CA ASP A 643 10.75 -26.97 18.43
C ASP A 643 9.31 -27.44 18.10
N MET A 644 8.29 -26.86 18.74
CA MET A 644 6.89 -27.17 18.44
C MET A 644 6.47 -26.71 17.03
N LEU A 645 7.11 -25.65 16.50
CA LEU A 645 6.91 -25.19 15.12
C LEU A 645 7.73 -26.00 14.11
N ASN A 646 8.39 -27.09 14.51
CA ASN A 646 9.28 -27.92 13.69
C ASN A 646 10.34 -27.10 12.97
N THR A 647 10.94 -26.12 13.67
CA THR A 647 12.03 -25.30 13.14
C THR A 647 13.30 -26.12 13.14
N ARG A 648 13.56 -26.83 12.05
CA ARG A 648 14.71 -27.74 11.93
C ARG A 648 15.99 -27.01 11.54
N TYR A 649 15.87 -25.85 10.89
CA TYR A 649 17.02 -25.09 10.44
C TYR A 649 16.93 -23.64 10.86
N LEU A 650 18.08 -23.09 11.27
CA LEU A 650 18.34 -21.67 11.38
C LEU A 650 19.27 -21.25 10.27
N ILE A 651 19.05 -20.08 9.66
CA ILE A 651 20.04 -19.41 8.83
C ILE A 651 20.60 -18.25 9.65
N VAL A 652 21.89 -18.31 9.94
CA VAL A 652 22.57 -17.35 10.82
C VAL A 652 23.68 -16.62 10.07
N PRO A 653 24.12 -15.44 10.52
CA PRO A 653 25.32 -14.80 10.02
C PRO A 653 26.54 -15.68 10.35
N GLY A 654 27.20 -16.21 9.31
CA GLY A 654 28.42 -16.97 9.43
C GLY A 654 29.66 -16.08 9.37
N LYS A 655 30.82 -16.69 9.16
CA LYS A 655 32.07 -15.97 8.97
C LYS A 655 32.01 -15.06 7.76
N GLU A 656 32.56 -13.86 7.88
CA GLU A 656 32.49 -12.81 6.85
C GLU A 656 31.07 -12.35 6.46
N GLY A 657 30.07 -12.60 7.33
CA GLY A 657 28.69 -12.17 7.11
C GLY A 657 27.91 -13.02 6.08
N GLN A 658 28.47 -14.12 5.56
CA GLN A 658 27.75 -15.01 4.66
C GLN A 658 26.72 -15.86 5.43
N PRO A 659 25.50 -16.11 4.88
CA PRO A 659 24.50 -16.96 5.52
C PRO A 659 25.00 -18.41 5.68
N GLU A 660 24.90 -18.95 6.89
CA GLU A 660 25.21 -20.35 7.22
C GLU A 660 23.98 -21.07 7.76
N ALA A 661 23.79 -22.34 7.35
CA ALA A 661 22.70 -23.18 7.82
C ALA A 661 23.12 -23.96 9.09
N GLN A 662 22.33 -23.79 10.15
CA GLN A 662 22.48 -24.56 11.39
C GLN A 662 21.29 -25.51 11.55
N ARG A 663 21.56 -26.82 11.70
CA ARG A 663 20.51 -27.81 11.94
C ARG A 663 20.21 -27.95 13.43
N ARG A 664 18.92 -27.86 13.79
CA ARG A 664 18.41 -28.14 15.14
C ARG A 664 17.97 -29.60 15.21
N THR A 665 18.39 -30.31 16.24
CA THR A 665 18.04 -31.72 16.48
C THR A 665 16.89 -31.89 17.46
N THR A 666 16.46 -30.82 18.11
CA THR A 666 15.39 -30.77 19.12
C THR A 666 13.99 -30.62 18.52
N ALA A 667 13.85 -30.17 17.28
CA ALA A 667 12.57 -29.98 16.60
C ALA A 667 11.68 -31.24 16.70
N PHE A 668 10.38 -31.03 17.04
CA PHE A 668 9.47 -32.15 17.38
C PHE A 668 9.02 -32.97 16.17
N GLY A 669 9.21 -32.49 14.96
CA GLY A 669 8.71 -33.09 13.74
C GLY A 669 7.41 -32.46 13.26
N ALA A 670 6.87 -32.98 12.17
CA ALA A 670 5.62 -32.46 11.57
C ALA A 670 4.38 -32.77 12.44
N ALA A 671 4.44 -33.79 13.26
CA ALA A 671 3.45 -34.13 14.29
C ALA A 671 4.10 -35.02 15.38
N TRP A 672 3.52 -35.04 16.57
CA TRP A 672 3.97 -35.88 17.67
C TRP A 672 2.82 -36.21 18.61
N PHE A 673 2.99 -37.28 19.42
CA PHE A 673 2.04 -37.64 20.44
C PHE A 673 2.44 -37.03 21.78
N VAL A 674 1.43 -36.66 22.61
CA VAL A 674 1.64 -36.11 23.96
C VAL A 674 1.08 -37.03 25.03
N ASP A 675 1.74 -37.02 26.22
CA ASP A 675 1.35 -37.80 27.40
C ASP A 675 0.17 -37.21 28.12
N SER A 676 0.07 -35.90 28.12
CA SER A 676 -0.92 -35.16 28.92
C SER A 676 -1.39 -33.89 28.21
N VAL A 677 -2.55 -33.39 28.68
CA VAL A 677 -3.12 -32.13 28.23
C VAL A 677 -3.41 -31.26 29.45
N ILE A 678 -2.86 -30.03 29.47
CA ILE A 678 -3.16 -29.02 30.49
C ILE A 678 -4.23 -28.07 29.94
N TYR A 679 -5.28 -27.85 30.71
CA TYR A 679 -6.34 -26.90 30.37
C TYR A 679 -6.07 -25.55 31.04
N ALA A 680 -5.77 -24.54 30.24
CA ALA A 680 -5.59 -23.17 30.67
C ALA A 680 -6.94 -22.43 30.74
N PRO A 681 -7.19 -21.61 31.77
CA PRO A 681 -8.47 -20.94 31.96
C PRO A 681 -8.71 -19.78 30.95
N SER A 682 -7.70 -19.34 30.26
CA SER A 682 -7.77 -18.23 29.29
C SER A 682 -6.64 -18.32 28.25
N ALA A 683 -6.77 -17.59 27.13
CA ALA A 683 -5.73 -17.46 26.13
C ALA A 683 -4.42 -16.89 26.74
N GLN A 684 -4.52 -15.95 27.69
CA GLN A 684 -3.36 -15.42 28.42
C GLN A 684 -2.64 -16.51 29.23
N ALA A 685 -3.39 -17.35 29.95
CA ALA A 685 -2.82 -18.46 30.70
C ALA A 685 -2.22 -19.52 29.76
N GLU A 686 -2.86 -19.80 28.62
CA GLU A 686 -2.36 -20.73 27.62
C GLU A 686 -0.98 -20.28 27.10
N ILE A 687 -0.84 -19.03 26.63
CA ILE A 687 0.44 -18.54 26.12
C ILE A 687 1.51 -18.47 27.23
N ASP A 688 1.14 -18.11 28.46
CA ASP A 688 2.08 -18.03 29.60
C ASP A 688 2.63 -19.40 30.01
N LEU A 689 1.89 -20.46 29.74
CA LEU A 689 2.29 -21.84 30.04
C LEU A 689 3.25 -22.41 29.00
N LEU A 690 3.29 -21.90 27.75
CA LEU A 690 4.17 -22.42 26.69
C LEU A 690 5.64 -22.41 27.12
N GLY A 691 6.10 -21.32 27.72
CA GLY A 691 7.50 -21.18 28.19
C GLY A 691 7.81 -21.92 29.50
N LYS A 692 6.82 -22.62 30.10
CA LYS A 692 6.95 -23.29 31.38
C LYS A 692 6.65 -24.79 31.30
N THR A 693 6.19 -25.26 30.14
CA THR A 693 5.74 -26.65 29.93
C THR A 693 6.66 -27.34 28.96
N ASP A 694 7.01 -28.58 29.20
CA ASP A 694 7.64 -29.43 28.19
C ASP A 694 6.58 -29.82 27.15
N LEU A 695 6.56 -29.03 26.05
CA LEU A 695 5.61 -29.20 24.95
C LEU A 695 5.82 -30.47 24.13
N ARG A 696 6.95 -31.17 24.35
CA ARG A 696 7.18 -32.49 23.75
C ARG A 696 6.26 -33.56 24.32
N THR A 697 5.98 -33.44 25.59
CA THR A 697 5.19 -34.46 26.36
C THR A 697 3.79 -33.96 26.77
N THR A 698 3.57 -32.64 26.76
CA THR A 698 2.35 -32.05 27.29
C THR A 698 1.83 -30.97 26.40
N ALA A 699 0.59 -31.09 25.91
CA ALA A 699 -0.08 -30.03 25.16
C ALA A 699 -0.83 -29.08 26.09
N VAL A 700 -0.85 -27.77 25.76
CA VAL A 700 -1.62 -26.76 26.50
C VAL A 700 -2.82 -26.33 25.67
N VAL A 701 -4.03 -26.35 26.26
CA VAL A 701 -5.28 -26.03 25.57
C VAL A 701 -6.06 -25.00 26.37
N SER A 702 -6.55 -23.92 25.75
CA SER A 702 -7.42 -22.96 26.41
C SER A 702 -8.90 -23.36 26.31
N GLY A 703 -9.67 -23.14 27.41
CA GLY A 703 -11.09 -23.37 27.48
C GLY A 703 -11.52 -24.39 28.51
N GLN A 704 -12.83 -24.55 28.65
CA GLN A 704 -13.39 -25.65 29.47
C GLN A 704 -13.26 -26.96 28.71
N ASN A 705 -12.85 -27.99 29.40
CA ASN A 705 -12.64 -29.35 28.85
C ASN A 705 -13.85 -29.80 28.00
N PRO A 706 -13.74 -29.92 26.66
CA PRO A 706 -14.88 -30.28 25.82
C PRO A 706 -15.24 -31.76 25.87
N ALA A 707 -14.37 -32.57 26.41
CA ALA A 707 -14.65 -34.00 26.63
C ALA A 707 -13.96 -34.46 27.90
N LYS A 708 -14.64 -35.29 28.70
CA LYS A 708 -14.07 -36.07 29.78
C LYS A 708 -13.07 -37.15 29.30
N SER A 709 -12.39 -36.92 28.22
CA SER A 709 -11.26 -37.70 27.76
C SER A 709 -10.02 -37.08 28.36
N ALA A 710 -9.84 -37.27 29.66
CA ALA A 710 -8.53 -37.19 30.24
C ALA A 710 -7.71 -38.26 29.51
N SER A 711 -6.75 -37.82 28.67
CA SER A 711 -5.71 -38.72 28.24
C SER A 711 -5.13 -39.36 29.49
N ARG A 712 -5.30 -40.67 29.67
CA ARG A 712 -4.55 -41.41 30.69
C ARG A 712 -3.09 -41.23 30.34
N PRO A 713 -2.21 -40.93 31.33
CA PRO A 713 -0.78 -40.85 31.03
C PRO A 713 -0.41 -42.13 30.30
N MET A 714 0.21 -41.99 29.12
CA MET A 714 0.68 -43.15 28.39
C MET A 714 1.81 -43.80 29.18
N PRO A 715 1.80 -45.11 29.45
CA PRO A 715 2.88 -45.77 30.21
C PRO A 715 4.22 -45.52 29.55
N LEU A 716 5.25 -45.20 30.34
CA LEU A 716 6.65 -45.13 29.92
C LEU A 716 7.02 -46.40 29.14
N GLY A 717 7.33 -46.28 27.85
CA GLY A 717 7.73 -47.40 26.98
C GLY A 717 6.85 -47.63 25.76
N ILE A 718 5.62 -47.10 25.69
CA ILE A 718 4.73 -47.23 24.53
C ILE A 718 5.18 -46.31 23.40
N TYR A 719 5.89 -45.19 23.69
CA TYR A 719 6.43 -44.25 22.69
C TYR A 719 7.43 -44.87 21.72
N ALA A 720 8.18 -45.92 22.11
CA ALA A 720 9.14 -46.58 21.25
C ALA A 720 8.49 -47.24 20.00
N SER A 721 7.17 -47.50 20.05
CA SER A 721 6.40 -48.07 18.94
C SER A 721 5.43 -47.09 18.28
N ALA A 722 5.17 -45.94 18.92
CA ALA A 722 4.29 -44.90 18.37
C ALA A 722 5.04 -44.07 17.32
N ARG A 723 4.47 -43.94 16.12
CA ARG A 723 5.04 -43.18 15.04
C ARG A 723 3.96 -42.40 14.31
N ILE A 724 4.25 -41.18 13.93
CA ILE A 724 3.44 -40.36 13.04
C ILE A 724 4.34 -39.61 12.09
N GLU A 725 4.07 -39.68 10.80
CA GLU A 725 4.89 -39.05 9.75
C GLU A 725 4.02 -38.35 8.72
N LEU A 726 4.47 -37.16 8.28
CA LEU A 726 3.89 -36.46 7.14
C LEU A 726 4.41 -37.12 5.84
N THR A 727 3.51 -37.75 5.09
CA THR A 727 3.84 -38.47 3.85
C THR A 727 3.55 -37.67 2.60
N GLU A 728 2.59 -36.71 2.66
CA GLU A 728 2.29 -35.81 1.56
C GLU A 728 2.01 -34.39 2.07
N TYR A 729 2.62 -33.39 1.45
CA TYR A 729 2.39 -31.98 1.69
C TYR A 729 1.98 -31.27 0.40
N ARG A 730 0.85 -30.58 0.47
CA ARG A 730 0.44 -29.51 -0.47
C ARG A 730 -0.13 -28.35 0.37
N PRO A 731 -0.11 -27.11 -0.10
CA PRO A 731 -0.60 -25.98 0.67
C PRO A 731 -1.98 -26.16 1.28
N ASN A 732 -2.91 -26.79 0.56
CA ASN A 732 -4.30 -27.05 0.96
C ASN A 732 -4.58 -28.50 1.34
N TYR A 733 -3.55 -29.36 1.41
CA TYR A 733 -3.71 -30.80 1.70
C TYR A 733 -2.49 -31.36 2.41
N LEU A 734 -2.72 -32.09 3.52
CA LEU A 734 -1.68 -32.80 4.25
C LEU A 734 -2.12 -34.22 4.50
N LYS A 735 -1.21 -35.19 4.37
CA LYS A 735 -1.45 -36.60 4.71
C LYS A 735 -0.38 -37.10 5.65
N TYR A 736 -0.83 -37.70 6.74
CA TYR A 736 0.02 -38.35 7.74
C TYR A 736 -0.33 -39.83 7.80
N GLU A 737 0.68 -40.64 8.06
CA GLU A 737 0.54 -42.04 8.40
C GLU A 737 1.00 -42.25 9.84
N TYR A 738 0.25 -42.97 10.66
CA TYR A 738 0.64 -43.21 12.03
C TYR A 738 0.40 -44.65 12.46
N THR A 739 1.14 -45.07 13.45
CA THR A 739 0.94 -46.32 14.19
C THR A 739 0.94 -46.00 15.66
N LEU A 740 -0.10 -46.43 16.40
CA LEU A 740 -0.32 -46.04 17.77
C LEU A 740 -0.84 -47.28 18.55
N PRO A 741 -0.22 -47.70 19.66
CA PRO A 741 -0.64 -48.88 20.40
C PRO A 741 -1.91 -48.63 21.23
N GLU A 742 -2.16 -47.40 21.72
CA GLU A 742 -3.34 -46.99 22.48
C GLU A 742 -3.80 -45.62 22.00
N GLU A 743 -5.07 -45.25 22.26
CA GLU A 743 -5.60 -43.94 21.93
C GLU A 743 -4.80 -42.82 22.60
N ALA A 744 -4.35 -41.82 21.82
CA ALA A 744 -3.60 -40.69 22.32
C ALA A 744 -3.93 -39.39 21.58
N VAL A 745 -3.50 -38.28 22.17
CA VAL A 745 -3.56 -36.95 21.52
C VAL A 745 -2.30 -36.73 20.68
N ALA A 746 -2.53 -36.44 19.42
CA ALA A 746 -1.47 -35.96 18.50
C ALA A 746 -1.56 -34.46 18.36
N VAL A 747 -0.42 -33.79 18.44
CA VAL A 747 -0.23 -32.36 18.07
C VAL A 747 0.46 -32.30 16.71
N PHE A 748 -0.07 -31.46 15.85
CA PHE A 748 0.46 -31.24 14.50
C PHE A 748 1.13 -29.87 14.45
N SER A 749 2.33 -29.81 13.94
CA SER A 749 3.09 -28.57 13.74
C SER A 749 2.49 -27.73 12.61
N GLU A 750 1.16 -27.53 12.64
CA GLU A 750 0.40 -26.78 11.64
C GLU A 750 -0.50 -25.76 12.33
N ILE A 751 -0.56 -24.53 11.77
CA ILE A 751 -1.29 -23.44 12.38
C ILE A 751 -2.79 -23.71 12.37
N PHE A 752 -3.41 -23.57 13.52
CA PHE A 752 -4.85 -23.69 13.69
C PHE A 752 -5.57 -22.50 13.06
N TYR A 753 -6.56 -22.83 12.26
CA TYR A 753 -7.50 -21.89 11.68
C TYR A 753 -8.85 -22.58 11.53
N ASP A 754 -9.86 -22.10 12.23
CA ASP A 754 -11.17 -22.75 12.37
C ASP A 754 -12.07 -22.65 11.12
N GLN A 755 -11.66 -21.84 10.14
CA GLN A 755 -12.46 -21.54 8.95
C GLN A 755 -11.91 -22.21 7.70
N GLY A 756 -12.20 -23.49 7.51
CA GLY A 756 -11.96 -24.17 6.24
C GLY A 756 -11.15 -25.44 6.29
N TRP A 757 -10.34 -25.68 7.30
CA TRP A 757 -9.71 -26.98 7.49
C TRP A 757 -10.70 -28.03 7.97
N LYS A 758 -10.53 -29.24 7.48
CA LYS A 758 -11.20 -30.46 7.94
C LYS A 758 -10.17 -31.56 8.09
N ALA A 759 -10.31 -32.36 9.14
CA ALA A 759 -9.52 -33.56 9.39
C ALA A 759 -10.30 -34.83 9.08
N TYR A 760 -9.63 -35.83 8.55
CA TYR A 760 -10.22 -37.15 8.25
C TYR A 760 -9.27 -38.21 8.74
N VAL A 761 -9.81 -39.24 9.44
CA VAL A 761 -9.08 -40.46 9.78
C VAL A 761 -9.65 -41.56 8.91
N ASP A 762 -8.79 -42.20 8.10
CA ASP A 762 -9.18 -43.22 7.12
C ASP A 762 -10.35 -42.82 6.20
N GLY A 763 -10.44 -41.51 5.88
CA GLY A 763 -11.49 -40.93 5.04
C GLY A 763 -12.76 -40.50 5.79
N GLU A 764 -12.90 -40.77 7.10
CA GLU A 764 -14.02 -40.30 7.92
C GLU A 764 -13.69 -38.98 8.61
N GLU A 765 -14.59 -37.96 8.48
CA GLU A 765 -14.39 -36.64 9.09
C GLU A 765 -14.31 -36.78 10.64
N SER A 766 -13.22 -36.26 11.19
CA SER A 766 -12.91 -36.40 12.62
C SER A 766 -12.70 -35.03 13.27
N PRO A 767 -13.13 -34.86 14.52
CA PRO A 767 -13.00 -33.58 15.24
C PRO A 767 -11.54 -33.29 15.58
N TYR A 768 -11.19 -32.00 15.56
CA TYR A 768 -9.90 -31.51 16.00
C TYR A 768 -10.06 -30.23 16.83
N PHE A 769 -9.02 -29.84 17.56
CA PHE A 769 -9.03 -28.70 18.45
C PHE A 769 -7.69 -27.93 18.36
N ARG A 770 -7.65 -26.74 18.97
CA ARG A 770 -6.44 -25.94 19.08
C ARG A 770 -5.66 -26.34 20.32
N ALA A 771 -4.36 -26.51 20.18
CA ALA A 771 -3.40 -26.71 21.26
C ALA A 771 -2.18 -25.78 21.07
N ASP A 772 -1.42 -25.61 22.15
CA ASP A 772 -0.17 -24.85 22.19
C ASP A 772 -0.32 -23.48 21.55
N TYR A 773 -1.46 -22.82 21.85
CA TYR A 773 -1.86 -21.48 21.43
C TYR A 773 -2.15 -21.32 19.95
N VAL A 774 -1.39 -21.98 19.07
CA VAL A 774 -1.46 -21.78 17.59
C VAL A 774 -1.55 -23.08 16.79
N LEU A 775 -1.40 -24.26 17.41
CA LEU A 775 -1.30 -25.53 16.70
C LEU A 775 -2.62 -26.30 16.64
N ARG A 776 -2.69 -27.28 15.73
CA ARG A 776 -3.80 -28.24 15.64
C ARG A 776 -3.50 -29.47 16.45
N ALA A 777 -4.50 -30.02 17.11
CA ALA A 777 -4.43 -31.29 17.79
C ALA A 777 -5.70 -32.11 17.60
N MET A 778 -5.60 -33.43 17.71
CA MET A 778 -6.75 -34.34 17.70
C MET A 778 -6.45 -35.61 18.46
N THR A 779 -7.50 -36.25 18.99
CA THR A 779 -7.40 -37.57 19.56
C THR A 779 -7.43 -38.62 18.45
N LEU A 780 -6.45 -39.52 18.44
CA LEU A 780 -6.29 -40.55 17.41
C LEU A 780 -6.50 -41.94 18.02
N PRO A 781 -7.27 -42.83 17.38
CA PRO A 781 -7.46 -44.19 17.85
C PRO A 781 -6.20 -45.05 17.74
N ALA A 782 -6.16 -46.12 18.53
CA ALA A 782 -5.11 -47.13 18.43
C ALA A 782 -5.18 -47.87 17.08
N GLY A 783 -4.00 -48.23 16.53
CA GLY A 783 -3.87 -48.96 15.27
C GLY A 783 -2.92 -48.28 14.31
N THR A 784 -2.95 -48.70 13.07
CA THR A 784 -2.25 -48.08 11.93
C THR A 784 -3.28 -47.44 11.03
N HIS A 785 -3.21 -46.13 10.90
CA HIS A 785 -4.24 -45.35 10.23
C HIS A 785 -3.60 -44.17 9.45
N THR A 786 -4.42 -43.49 8.67
CA THR A 786 -4.06 -42.26 7.95
C THR A 786 -4.84 -41.08 8.49
N VAL A 787 -4.19 -39.93 8.58
CA VAL A 787 -4.83 -38.62 8.85
C VAL A 787 -4.68 -37.73 7.66
N GLU A 788 -5.79 -37.27 7.13
CA GLU A 788 -5.78 -36.29 6.03
C GLU A 788 -6.36 -34.94 6.51
N TRP A 789 -5.69 -33.86 6.16
CA TRP A 789 -6.15 -32.50 6.33
C TRP A 789 -6.46 -31.88 5.00
N ARG A 790 -7.65 -31.30 4.83
CA ARG A 790 -8.10 -30.67 3.59
C ARG A 790 -8.60 -29.27 3.88
N PHE A 791 -8.07 -28.26 3.15
CA PHE A 791 -8.51 -26.88 3.25
C PHE A 791 -9.39 -26.48 2.10
N ARG A 792 -10.55 -25.93 2.41
CA ARG A 792 -11.42 -25.29 1.44
C ARG A 792 -12.12 -24.10 2.09
N ALA A 793 -12.02 -22.92 1.46
CA ALA A 793 -12.69 -21.71 1.94
C ALA A 793 -14.23 -21.95 2.06
N PRO A 794 -14.84 -21.65 3.21
CA PRO A 794 -16.25 -21.91 3.44
C PRO A 794 -17.16 -21.19 2.45
N GLY A 795 -18.12 -21.91 1.87
CA GLY A 795 -19.11 -21.34 0.95
C GLY A 795 -18.57 -20.87 -0.40
N TRP A 796 -17.38 -21.33 -0.82
CA TRP A 796 -16.68 -20.87 -2.04
C TRP A 796 -17.58 -20.78 -3.26
N THR A 797 -18.33 -21.81 -3.60
CA THR A 797 -19.19 -21.84 -4.80
C THR A 797 -20.29 -20.78 -4.77
N ALA A 798 -20.92 -20.57 -3.60
CA ALA A 798 -21.96 -19.54 -3.46
C ALA A 798 -21.39 -18.13 -3.53
N VAL A 799 -20.25 -17.90 -2.88
CA VAL A 799 -19.55 -16.59 -2.89
C VAL A 799 -19.07 -16.22 -4.29
N GLU A 800 -18.46 -17.17 -5.02
CA GLU A 800 -18.08 -16.99 -6.43
C GLU A 800 -19.32 -16.80 -7.33
N GLY A 801 -20.44 -17.47 -7.04
CA GLY A 801 -21.71 -17.27 -7.75
C GLY A 801 -22.23 -15.84 -7.70
N VAL A 802 -22.17 -15.19 -6.53
CA VAL A 802 -22.52 -13.77 -6.36
C VAL A 802 -21.59 -12.88 -7.18
N THR A 803 -20.29 -13.12 -7.10
CA THR A 803 -19.26 -12.36 -7.84
C THR A 803 -19.48 -12.48 -9.35
N LEU A 804 -19.79 -13.68 -9.83
CA LEU A 804 -20.07 -13.93 -11.25
C LEU A 804 -21.32 -13.17 -11.73
N ALA A 805 -22.43 -13.28 -11.01
CA ALA A 805 -23.69 -12.62 -11.35
C ALA A 805 -23.53 -11.09 -11.43
N ALA A 806 -22.86 -10.50 -10.45
CA ALA A 806 -22.60 -9.05 -10.44
C ALA A 806 -21.63 -8.63 -11.55
N SER A 807 -20.59 -9.42 -11.82
CA SER A 807 -19.64 -9.16 -12.92
C SER A 807 -20.34 -9.18 -14.28
N LEU A 808 -21.20 -10.17 -14.53
CA LEU A 808 -21.99 -10.24 -15.75
C LEU A 808 -22.96 -9.06 -15.88
N ALA A 809 -23.65 -8.69 -14.80
CA ALA A 809 -24.56 -7.53 -14.79
C ALA A 809 -23.83 -6.22 -15.15
N ILE A 810 -22.63 -6.00 -14.64
CA ILE A 810 -21.80 -4.82 -14.99
C ILE A 810 -21.41 -4.85 -16.46
N LEU A 811 -20.89 -5.96 -16.97
CA LEU A 811 -20.43 -6.06 -18.35
C LEU A 811 -21.60 -5.87 -19.34
N LEU A 812 -22.75 -6.54 -19.10
CA LEU A 812 -23.94 -6.38 -19.90
C LEU A 812 -24.50 -4.94 -19.83
N GLY A 813 -24.52 -4.35 -18.63
CA GLY A 813 -24.90 -2.97 -18.42
C GLY A 813 -23.99 -1.98 -19.16
N ALA A 814 -22.68 -2.20 -19.17
CA ALA A 814 -21.73 -1.39 -19.91
C ALA A 814 -21.96 -1.48 -21.43
N VAL A 815 -22.17 -2.69 -21.98
CA VAL A 815 -22.49 -2.89 -23.40
C VAL A 815 -23.83 -2.20 -23.75
N ALA A 816 -24.88 -2.39 -22.95
CA ALA A 816 -26.17 -1.77 -23.15
C ALA A 816 -26.07 -0.22 -23.13
N ALA A 817 -25.30 0.33 -22.18
CA ALA A 817 -25.07 1.77 -22.10
C ALA A 817 -24.32 2.31 -23.33
N LEU A 818 -23.32 1.61 -23.81
CA LEU A 818 -22.61 1.97 -25.06
C LEU A 818 -23.59 2.00 -26.26
N VAL A 819 -24.36 0.95 -26.46
CA VAL A 819 -25.36 0.88 -27.54
C VAL A 819 -26.38 2.02 -27.43
N TYR A 820 -26.89 2.29 -26.22
CA TYR A 820 -27.81 3.38 -25.95
C TYR A 820 -27.21 4.75 -26.30
N CYS A 821 -25.96 5.00 -25.85
CA CYS A 821 -25.27 6.26 -26.11
C CYS A 821 -25.00 6.46 -27.63
N PHE A 822 -24.65 5.38 -28.35
CA PHE A 822 -24.49 5.42 -29.83
C PHE A 822 -25.80 5.73 -30.54
N ARG A 823 -26.91 5.05 -30.22
CA ARG A 823 -28.24 5.30 -30.83
C ARG A 823 -28.70 6.74 -30.61
N LYS A 824 -28.62 7.24 -29.37
CA LYS A 824 -29.05 8.61 -29.04
C LYS A 824 -28.21 9.66 -29.75
N ARG A 825 -26.98 9.37 -30.08
CA ARG A 825 -26.13 10.25 -30.88
C ARG A 825 -26.56 10.29 -32.35
N THR A 826 -26.82 9.12 -32.95
CA THR A 826 -27.31 9.01 -34.33
C THR A 826 -28.68 9.67 -34.53
N GLU A 827 -29.57 9.62 -33.54
CA GLU A 827 -30.86 10.32 -33.54
C GLU A 827 -30.73 11.85 -33.45
N LYS A 828 -29.70 12.37 -32.78
CA LYS A 828 -29.43 13.83 -32.72
C LYS A 828 -28.70 14.37 -33.95
N GLU A 829 -28.06 13.49 -34.71
CA GLU A 829 -27.35 13.82 -35.96
C GLU A 829 -28.23 13.68 -37.19
N LYS A 830 -29.40 13.01 -37.07
CA LYS A 830 -30.53 13.08 -38.00
C LYS A 830 -31.46 14.24 -37.65
#